data_9b08f08663cd821eb5fd4ec6953f560b
#
_entry.id   9b08f08663cd821eb5fd4ec6953f560b
#
_cell.length_a   1.000
_cell.length_b   1.000
_cell.length_c   1.000
_cell.angle_alpha   90.00
_cell.angle_beta   90.00
_cell.angle_gamma   90.00
#
_symmetry.space_group_name_H-M   'P 1'
#
loop_
_entity.id
_entity.type
_entity.pdbx_description
1 polymer ?
#
loop_
_entity_poly.entity_id
_entity_poly.type
_entity_poly.pdbx_seq_one_letter_code
_entity_poly.pdbx_strand_id
1 'polypeptide(L)'
;MPFREATALITIEREGVIDTSIQRLTRNNPVIEVPVKNSYAPNIFISAFIVRGRVADAKPSVMFDPGKPAYKMGITELRVGWQKHELKVKITTDKKTYPVRQVVDVKIKVTTAFGKSPPEAGEVTIAAVDEGLLELKGNESWKLLEAMMARRPYEINTSTAQMMVVGKRHFGRKSLSYGGGGGKQTTRELFDTLLLWKSSVPLNDNGEATVKIPLNDSLTSFRIVAIASAGASFFGTGSATVNTTQDLMVISGIPPLAREGDRFFARFTIRNTSDRLMDIRALLSTTDLKERKDLKPLDMKLPAGESREIGWDVTVPAGTEKLLYEARAMDKIENVTDTVKITQKVAPTVPLRTFQATLAQLKEQHRIAVQFPPDAVPSRGGIRVSIKPKLAEGLGSVTEYMKDYSYTCFEQKVSRAIALRDKKIWGSLMNDLPSYLDQDGLIKYFPVRFISGTDTLTAYILSIAHEAGYQIPKIPKEKMLEGLKGFVQGRVVRWSNLPTADLSIRKLSALEALSRYDEAQANLLESVTIEPDLWPTSAVIDWIGILSRVTDIPDRLGKMKKAQSILRSRLILQGTAMNFSTERSDYCWWLMVSTDTNAIKTLLTALQFDSWNVDSPGIARGVVGRLRHGRWNTTVANAWGIIAMDKFSKKFESLPVGGITWSTLVNKTVATDWVKTPNGNESFFSWPQKNEEIFIKHEGTGKPWVTIQSIAAIPLKESLASGFKIKKTITPIEQKAAGKWTRGDVVRVNLEIDSQSDMTWVVVNDPIPAGSTILGGGLGRDSSILTKQETGKGLVQEVFRERSFESMRAYFEYIARGKFTIEYTMRLNNEGAFNLPQTRVEALYQPEMFGELPNAKMVVHPQ
;
A
#
# COMPACT_ATOMS: atom_id res chain seq x y z
N MET A 1 3.20 -26.41 -54.68
CA MET A 1 3.84 -25.15 -55.09
C MET A 1 3.13 -24.64 -56.37
N PRO A 2 2.77 -23.35 -56.48
CA PRO A 2 2.04 -22.85 -57.65
C PRO A 2 2.96 -22.61 -58.86
N PHE A 3 4.27 -22.64 -58.71
CA PHE A 3 5.24 -22.49 -59.80
C PHE A 3 5.81 -23.86 -60.23
N ARG A 4 6.20 -24.00 -61.46
CA ARG A 4 6.92 -25.23 -61.95
C ARG A 4 8.29 -25.32 -61.30
N GLU A 5 9.02 -24.17 -61.26
CA GLU A 5 10.28 -24.00 -60.60
C GLU A 5 10.33 -22.60 -59.99
N ALA A 6 11.08 -22.48 -58.89
CA ALA A 6 11.29 -21.18 -58.21
C ALA A 6 12.52 -21.26 -57.28
N THR A 7 13.10 -20.08 -57.05
CA THR A 7 14.15 -19.93 -56.06
C THR A 7 13.46 -19.53 -54.74
N ALA A 8 13.79 -20.25 -53.70
CA ALA A 8 13.33 -20.00 -52.34
C ALA A 8 14.47 -19.45 -51.47
N LEU A 9 14.26 -18.31 -50.86
CA LEU A 9 15.02 -17.83 -49.73
C LEU A 9 14.38 -18.38 -48.47
N ILE A 10 15.10 -19.18 -47.76
CA ILE A 10 14.70 -19.74 -46.46
C ILE A 10 15.45 -18.97 -45.37
N THR A 11 14.73 -18.40 -44.44
CA THR A 11 15.27 -17.72 -43.25
C THR A 11 14.80 -18.39 -41.99
N ILE A 12 15.70 -18.56 -41.05
CA ILE A 12 15.41 -18.99 -39.67
C ILE A 12 15.42 -17.76 -38.82
N GLU A 13 14.33 -17.47 -38.20
CA GLU A 13 14.01 -16.19 -37.62
C GLU A 13 13.49 -16.34 -36.17
N ARG A 14 13.74 -15.32 -35.33
CA ARG A 14 13.14 -15.14 -34.00
C ARG A 14 13.13 -13.65 -33.64
N GLU A 15 14.12 -13.15 -32.90
CA GLU A 15 14.37 -11.73 -32.59
C GLU A 15 15.15 -11.04 -33.73
N GLY A 16 15.69 -11.82 -34.63
CA GLY A 16 16.44 -11.47 -35.82
C GLY A 16 16.54 -12.66 -36.79
N VAL A 17 17.17 -12.47 -37.92
CA VAL A 17 17.47 -13.55 -38.84
C VAL A 17 18.70 -14.32 -38.29
N ILE A 18 18.47 -15.57 -37.88
CA ILE A 18 19.49 -16.44 -37.27
C ILE A 18 20.33 -17.11 -38.32
N ASP A 19 19.69 -17.60 -39.40
CA ASP A 19 20.33 -18.33 -40.46
C ASP A 19 19.60 -18.12 -41.78
N THR A 20 20.29 -18.27 -42.92
CA THR A 20 19.71 -18.12 -44.24
C THR A 20 20.24 -19.17 -45.20
N SER A 21 19.37 -19.64 -46.09
CA SER A 21 19.75 -20.50 -47.19
C SER A 21 18.93 -20.23 -48.45
N ILE A 22 19.51 -20.48 -49.63
CA ILE A 22 18.82 -20.36 -50.88
C ILE A 22 18.73 -21.76 -51.51
N GLN A 23 17.49 -22.17 -51.83
CA GLN A 23 17.22 -23.47 -52.41
C GLN A 23 16.38 -23.32 -53.68
N ARG A 24 16.67 -24.19 -54.67
CA ARG A 24 15.83 -24.28 -55.87
C ARG A 24 14.74 -25.35 -55.64
N LEU A 25 13.52 -24.95 -55.71
CA LEU A 25 12.34 -25.83 -55.51
C LEU A 25 11.66 -26.07 -56.81
N THR A 26 11.21 -27.32 -57.03
CA THR A 26 10.40 -27.71 -58.17
C THR A 26 9.00 -28.13 -57.68
N ARG A 27 8.03 -28.14 -58.62
CA ARG A 27 6.67 -28.59 -58.30
C ARG A 27 6.65 -30.02 -57.81
N ASN A 28 7.54 -30.85 -58.31
CA ASN A 28 7.62 -32.27 -57.97
C ASN A 28 8.39 -32.56 -56.69
N ASN A 29 9.23 -31.60 -56.25
CA ASN A 29 9.95 -31.68 -54.99
C ASN A 29 9.88 -30.30 -54.27
N PRO A 30 8.76 -29.97 -53.59
CA PRO A 30 8.60 -28.73 -52.86
C PRO A 30 9.06 -28.81 -51.39
N VAL A 31 10.00 -29.69 -51.08
CA VAL A 31 10.42 -29.98 -49.72
C VAL A 31 11.61 -29.09 -49.35
N ILE A 32 11.60 -28.53 -48.15
CA ILE A 32 12.65 -27.74 -47.53
C ILE A 32 13.09 -28.51 -46.31
N GLU A 33 14.34 -28.86 -46.22
CA GLU A 33 14.93 -29.49 -45.02
C GLU A 33 15.69 -28.46 -44.20
N VAL A 34 15.38 -28.38 -42.91
CA VAL A 34 16.01 -27.47 -41.97
C VAL A 34 16.59 -28.25 -40.79
N PRO A 35 17.93 -28.26 -40.62
CA PRO A 35 18.56 -28.93 -39.52
C PRO A 35 18.26 -28.20 -38.20
N VAL A 36 17.71 -28.92 -37.22
CA VAL A 36 17.36 -28.32 -35.91
C VAL A 36 18.59 -28.27 -35.02
N LYS A 37 19.02 -27.05 -34.65
CA LYS A 37 20.15 -26.79 -33.74
C LYS A 37 19.63 -26.58 -32.31
N ASN A 38 20.42 -26.92 -31.29
CA ASN A 38 20.05 -26.68 -29.88
C ASN A 38 19.83 -25.20 -29.56
N SER A 39 20.56 -24.31 -30.22
CA SER A 39 20.43 -22.85 -30.10
C SER A 39 19.06 -22.32 -30.56
N TYR A 40 18.24 -23.17 -31.17
CA TYR A 40 16.90 -22.83 -31.64
C TYR A 40 15.85 -22.94 -30.53
N ALA A 41 16.15 -23.56 -29.38
CA ALA A 41 15.25 -23.58 -28.24
C ALA A 41 14.93 -22.15 -27.76
N PRO A 42 13.68 -21.87 -27.29
CA PRO A 42 12.53 -22.77 -27.22
C PRO A 42 11.75 -22.90 -28.53
N ASN A 43 11.85 -21.97 -29.46
CA ASN A 43 11.21 -21.99 -30.76
C ASN A 43 11.93 -21.08 -31.76
N ILE A 44 11.71 -21.36 -33.03
CA ILE A 44 12.12 -20.52 -34.16
C ILE A 44 10.95 -20.42 -35.14
N PHE A 45 11.03 -19.44 -36.02
CA PHE A 45 10.17 -19.32 -37.17
C PHE A 45 10.98 -19.58 -38.43
N ILE A 46 10.42 -20.42 -39.32
CA ILE A 46 11.00 -20.73 -40.62
C ILE A 46 10.16 -19.98 -41.64
N SER A 47 10.77 -19.01 -42.29
CA SER A 47 10.14 -18.26 -43.38
C SER A 47 10.70 -18.76 -44.72
N ALA A 48 9.84 -19.05 -45.65
CA ALA A 48 10.17 -19.39 -47.00
C ALA A 48 9.59 -18.35 -47.98
N PHE A 49 10.49 -17.58 -48.58
CA PHE A 49 10.16 -16.58 -49.56
C PHE A 49 10.50 -17.09 -50.95
N ILE A 50 9.51 -17.41 -51.74
CA ILE A 50 9.67 -18.04 -53.06
C ILE A 50 9.44 -17.02 -54.15
N VAL A 51 10.41 -16.85 -55.02
CA VAL A 51 10.37 -15.89 -56.12
C VAL A 51 10.37 -16.63 -57.46
N ARG A 52 9.49 -16.25 -58.37
CA ARG A 52 9.52 -16.61 -59.76
C ARG A 52 9.83 -15.37 -60.60
N GLY A 53 10.89 -15.46 -61.38
CA GLY A 53 11.26 -14.44 -62.38
C GLY A 53 10.21 -14.28 -63.48
N ARG A 54 10.45 -13.38 -64.41
CA ARG A 54 9.59 -13.19 -65.60
C ARG A 54 9.59 -14.44 -66.48
N VAL A 55 8.40 -14.92 -66.88
CA VAL A 55 8.25 -16.02 -67.81
C VAL A 55 8.27 -15.45 -69.25
N ALA A 56 9.31 -15.86 -70.05
CA ALA A 56 9.58 -15.28 -71.35
C ALA A 56 8.47 -15.59 -72.40
N ASP A 57 7.89 -16.78 -72.34
CA ASP A 57 6.90 -17.20 -73.33
C ASP A 57 5.46 -16.80 -73.08
N ALA A 58 5.19 -16.11 -72.05
CA ALA A 58 3.85 -15.68 -71.67
C ALA A 58 3.49 -14.38 -72.45
N LYS A 59 2.49 -14.44 -73.31
CA LYS A 59 1.99 -13.25 -74.04
C LYS A 59 1.09 -12.45 -73.12
N PRO A 60 1.46 -11.17 -72.79
CA PRO A 60 0.60 -10.29 -72.02
C PRO A 60 -0.65 -9.86 -72.81
N SER A 61 -1.81 -9.70 -72.14
CA SER A 61 -3.00 -9.04 -72.60
C SER A 61 -3.03 -7.62 -72.06
N VAL A 62 -3.91 -6.77 -72.65
CA VAL A 62 -4.07 -5.37 -72.24
C VAL A 62 -4.45 -5.24 -70.75
N MET A 63 -5.08 -6.25 -70.17
CA MET A 63 -5.57 -6.25 -68.78
C MET A 63 -4.77 -7.15 -67.82
N PHE A 64 -3.94 -8.12 -68.34
CA PHE A 64 -3.27 -9.09 -67.51
C PHE A 64 -1.95 -9.56 -68.14
N ASP A 65 -0.86 -9.49 -67.35
CA ASP A 65 0.44 -10.00 -67.75
C ASP A 65 0.71 -11.33 -67.00
N PRO A 66 0.50 -12.50 -67.63
CA PRO A 66 0.74 -13.80 -66.99
C PRO A 66 2.22 -14.10 -66.79
N GLY A 67 3.12 -13.39 -67.49
CA GLY A 67 4.57 -13.49 -67.31
C GLY A 67 5.17 -12.65 -66.20
N LYS A 68 4.38 -11.83 -65.54
CA LYS A 68 4.83 -10.92 -64.50
C LYS A 68 5.58 -11.68 -63.38
N PRO A 69 6.70 -11.15 -62.86
CA PRO A 69 7.34 -11.70 -61.69
C PRO A 69 6.38 -11.83 -60.51
N ALA A 70 6.40 -12.94 -59.85
CA ALA A 70 5.52 -13.22 -58.71
C ALA A 70 6.30 -13.84 -57.55
N TYR A 71 5.79 -13.62 -56.35
CA TYR A 71 6.32 -14.27 -55.17
C TYR A 71 5.22 -14.92 -54.35
N LYS A 72 5.64 -15.85 -53.49
CA LYS A 72 4.84 -16.43 -52.41
C LYS A 72 5.68 -16.50 -51.18
N MET A 73 5.07 -16.30 -50.03
CA MET A 73 5.71 -16.37 -48.72
C MET A 73 4.88 -17.26 -47.80
N GLY A 74 5.55 -18.06 -47.02
CA GLY A 74 4.97 -18.85 -45.94
C GLY A 74 5.88 -18.80 -44.72
N ILE A 75 5.30 -18.72 -43.54
CA ILE A 75 5.99 -18.74 -42.27
C ILE A 75 5.39 -19.83 -41.41
N THR A 76 6.21 -20.64 -40.79
CA THR A 76 5.82 -21.65 -39.82
C THR A 76 6.65 -21.60 -38.58
N GLU A 77 6.05 -21.85 -37.41
CA GLU A 77 6.74 -21.97 -36.13
C GLU A 77 7.21 -23.41 -35.91
N LEU A 78 8.45 -23.57 -35.50
CA LEU A 78 9.00 -24.82 -35.01
C LEU A 78 9.34 -24.70 -33.53
N ARG A 79 8.70 -25.53 -32.71
CA ARG A 79 9.02 -25.65 -31.29
C ARG A 79 10.17 -26.63 -31.09
N VAL A 80 11.18 -26.23 -30.33
CA VAL A 80 12.38 -27.01 -30.06
C VAL A 80 12.46 -27.34 -28.58
N GLY A 81 12.66 -28.60 -28.23
CA GLY A 81 12.77 -29.03 -26.84
C GLY A 81 13.99 -28.45 -26.13
N TRP A 82 13.90 -28.22 -24.84
CA TRP A 82 14.95 -27.60 -24.03
C TRP A 82 15.72 -28.56 -23.10
N GLN A 83 15.63 -29.87 -23.29
CA GLN A 83 16.27 -30.87 -22.43
C GLN A 83 17.78 -30.63 -22.22
N LYS A 84 18.46 -30.05 -23.20
CA LYS A 84 19.89 -29.73 -23.11
C LYS A 84 20.18 -28.50 -22.22
N HIS A 85 19.17 -27.72 -21.87
CA HIS A 85 19.25 -26.56 -20.99
C HIS A 85 18.77 -26.88 -19.56
N GLU A 86 18.25 -28.11 -19.34
CA GLU A 86 17.67 -28.53 -18.08
C GLU A 86 18.75 -29.01 -17.10
N LEU A 87 18.69 -28.46 -15.89
CA LEU A 87 19.38 -28.96 -14.70
C LEU A 87 18.42 -29.74 -13.82
N LYS A 88 18.78 -30.95 -13.43
CA LYS A 88 18.08 -31.74 -12.43
C LYS A 88 18.65 -31.42 -11.06
N VAL A 89 17.81 -30.90 -10.19
CA VAL A 89 18.19 -30.51 -8.82
C VAL A 89 17.57 -31.48 -7.84
N LYS A 90 18.43 -32.23 -7.13
CA LYS A 90 18.04 -33.16 -6.07
C LYS A 90 18.43 -32.59 -4.72
N ILE A 91 17.45 -32.48 -3.82
CA ILE A 91 17.65 -32.05 -2.45
C ILE A 91 17.48 -33.27 -1.54
N THR A 92 18.43 -33.48 -0.62
CA THR A 92 18.37 -34.54 0.37
C THR A 92 18.65 -33.99 1.76
N THR A 93 17.91 -34.49 2.74
CA THR A 93 18.06 -34.19 4.16
C THR A 93 18.34 -35.50 4.91
N ASP A 94 19.00 -35.43 6.04
CA ASP A 94 19.31 -36.63 6.87
C ASP A 94 18.04 -37.24 7.47
N LYS A 95 17.03 -36.43 7.76
CA LYS A 95 15.72 -36.85 8.29
C LYS A 95 14.58 -36.12 7.54
N LYS A 96 13.36 -36.64 7.70
CA LYS A 96 12.15 -35.96 7.20
C LYS A 96 11.45 -35.17 8.32
N THR A 97 11.66 -35.52 9.56
CA THR A 97 11.02 -34.88 10.73
C THR A 97 12.08 -34.51 11.75
N TYR A 98 12.01 -33.30 12.25
CA TYR A 98 12.95 -32.71 13.20
C TYR A 98 12.20 -32.11 14.39
N PRO A 99 12.70 -32.19 15.60
CA PRO A 99 12.28 -31.30 16.68
C PRO A 99 12.45 -29.82 16.30
N VAL A 100 11.61 -28.95 16.87
CA VAL A 100 11.75 -27.49 16.73
C VAL A 100 13.15 -27.03 17.16
N ARG A 101 13.63 -25.91 16.62
CA ARG A 101 14.94 -25.29 16.91
C ARG A 101 16.17 -26.11 16.52
N GLN A 102 16.00 -27.24 15.87
CA GLN A 102 17.13 -27.99 15.32
C GLN A 102 17.62 -27.39 14.00
N VAL A 103 18.81 -27.81 13.58
CA VAL A 103 19.40 -27.41 12.30
C VAL A 103 19.29 -28.58 11.34
N VAL A 104 18.75 -28.34 10.15
CA VAL A 104 18.67 -29.31 9.05
C VAL A 104 19.90 -29.17 8.17
N ASP A 105 20.63 -30.26 7.98
CA ASP A 105 21.72 -30.34 7.01
C ASP A 105 21.14 -30.72 5.63
N VAL A 106 21.18 -29.79 4.71
CA VAL A 106 20.61 -29.92 3.37
C VAL A 106 21.74 -30.13 2.35
N LYS A 107 21.72 -31.28 1.70
CA LYS A 107 22.64 -31.59 0.58
C LYS A 107 21.91 -31.39 -0.75
N ILE A 108 22.50 -30.63 -1.63
CA ILE A 108 21.99 -30.32 -2.96
C ILE A 108 22.92 -30.95 -3.98
N LYS A 109 22.37 -31.67 -4.94
CA LYS A 109 23.08 -32.23 -6.09
C LYS A 109 22.43 -31.76 -7.36
N VAL A 110 23.20 -31.10 -8.21
CA VAL A 110 22.77 -30.56 -9.49
C VAL A 110 23.47 -31.35 -10.61
N THR A 111 22.68 -31.84 -11.55
CA THR A 111 23.20 -32.52 -12.74
C THR A 111 22.49 -32.05 -14.00
N THR A 112 23.11 -32.16 -15.15
CA THR A 112 22.39 -31.97 -16.42
C THR A 112 21.32 -33.06 -16.60
N ALA A 113 20.43 -32.88 -17.55
CA ALA A 113 19.42 -33.88 -17.90
C ALA A 113 20.03 -35.27 -18.19
N PHE A 114 21.31 -35.32 -18.62
CA PHE A 114 22.06 -36.53 -18.94
C PHE A 114 22.92 -37.07 -17.79
N GLY A 115 22.72 -36.56 -16.56
CA GLY A 115 23.40 -37.05 -15.35
C GLY A 115 24.84 -36.58 -15.13
N LYS A 116 25.37 -35.69 -15.96
CA LYS A 116 26.71 -35.09 -15.80
C LYS A 116 26.67 -33.85 -14.91
N SER A 117 27.78 -33.46 -14.31
CA SER A 117 27.92 -32.15 -13.64
C SER A 117 27.65 -31.01 -14.61
N PRO A 118 27.19 -29.87 -14.12
CA PRO A 118 27.00 -28.68 -14.96
C PRO A 118 28.26 -28.33 -15.75
N PRO A 119 28.17 -27.96 -17.03
CA PRO A 119 29.32 -27.71 -17.89
C PRO A 119 30.03 -26.37 -17.60
N GLU A 120 29.38 -25.48 -16.85
CA GLU A 120 29.90 -24.17 -16.45
C GLU A 120 29.79 -24.04 -14.95
N ALA A 121 30.47 -23.05 -14.34
CA ALA A 121 30.35 -22.74 -12.93
C ALA A 121 28.88 -22.53 -12.56
N GLY A 122 28.39 -23.35 -11.66
CA GLY A 122 27.01 -23.37 -11.25
C GLY A 122 26.80 -22.80 -9.84
N GLU A 123 25.65 -22.24 -9.62
CA GLU A 123 25.21 -21.79 -8.31
C GLU A 123 23.76 -22.20 -8.07
N VAL A 124 23.36 -22.21 -6.81
CA VAL A 124 21.96 -22.38 -6.41
C VAL A 124 21.49 -21.26 -5.52
N THR A 125 20.29 -20.74 -5.80
CA THR A 125 19.51 -19.95 -4.85
C THR A 125 18.69 -20.90 -4.01
N ILE A 126 18.73 -20.79 -2.69
CA ILE A 126 17.99 -21.66 -1.78
C ILE A 126 17.03 -20.86 -0.90
N ALA A 127 15.80 -21.36 -0.80
CA ALA A 127 14.77 -20.86 0.10
C ALA A 127 14.20 -21.99 0.95
N ALA A 128 13.90 -21.72 2.21
CA ALA A 128 13.13 -22.61 3.07
C ALA A 128 11.91 -21.86 3.60
N VAL A 129 10.73 -22.28 3.17
CA VAL A 129 9.46 -21.53 3.36
C VAL A 129 8.41 -22.45 3.94
N ASP A 130 7.56 -21.92 4.83
CA ASP A 130 6.38 -22.61 5.35
C ASP A 130 5.49 -23.11 4.20
N GLU A 131 5.19 -24.40 4.19
CA GLU A 131 4.42 -25.04 3.11
C GLU A 131 2.97 -24.57 3.08
N GLY A 132 2.37 -24.24 4.24
CA GLY A 132 1.04 -23.67 4.31
C GLY A 132 0.93 -22.32 3.58
N LEU A 133 1.98 -21.47 3.64
CA LEU A 133 2.03 -20.24 2.87
C LEU A 133 2.06 -20.49 1.36
N LEU A 134 2.83 -21.52 0.93
CA LEU A 134 2.94 -21.88 -0.48
C LEU A 134 1.68 -22.54 -1.04
N GLU A 135 0.92 -23.24 -0.20
CA GLU A 135 -0.40 -23.76 -0.56
C GLU A 135 -1.43 -22.64 -0.76
N LEU A 136 -1.35 -21.57 0.05
CA LEU A 136 -2.20 -20.40 -0.11
C LEU A 136 -1.84 -19.60 -1.36
N LYS A 137 -0.54 -19.44 -1.62
CA LYS A 137 -0.02 -18.72 -2.79
C LYS A 137 1.29 -19.34 -3.28
N GLY A 138 1.19 -20.16 -4.33
CA GLY A 138 2.35 -20.72 -5.01
C GLY A 138 3.25 -19.63 -5.61
N ASN A 139 4.56 -19.89 -5.64
CA ASN A 139 5.53 -18.98 -6.24
C ASN A 139 5.96 -19.48 -7.64
N GLU A 140 5.31 -18.96 -8.68
CA GLU A 140 5.61 -19.30 -10.08
C GLU A 140 7.02 -18.83 -10.53
N SER A 141 7.61 -17.84 -9.84
CA SER A 141 8.97 -17.34 -10.20
C SER A 141 10.07 -18.38 -9.96
N TRP A 142 9.79 -19.44 -9.23
CA TRP A 142 10.73 -20.54 -9.02
C TRP A 142 10.85 -21.50 -10.21
N LYS A 143 9.93 -21.46 -11.15
CA LYS A 143 9.95 -22.22 -12.40
C LYS A 143 10.87 -21.54 -13.43
N LEU A 144 12.14 -21.38 -13.07
CA LEU A 144 13.07 -20.58 -13.85
C LEU A 144 13.28 -21.13 -15.27
N LEU A 145 13.40 -22.45 -15.42
CA LEU A 145 13.55 -23.08 -16.73
C LEU A 145 12.35 -22.76 -17.65
N GLU A 146 11.15 -22.90 -17.16
CA GLU A 146 9.92 -22.59 -17.94
C GLU A 146 9.86 -21.11 -18.32
N ALA A 147 10.27 -20.22 -17.42
CA ALA A 147 10.30 -18.78 -17.69
C ALA A 147 11.35 -18.41 -18.73
N MET A 148 12.56 -18.96 -18.63
CA MET A 148 13.66 -18.70 -19.56
C MET A 148 13.42 -19.35 -20.93
N MET A 149 12.73 -20.48 -20.97
CA MET A 149 12.35 -21.21 -22.18
C MET A 149 10.90 -20.93 -22.61
N ALA A 150 10.34 -19.79 -22.19
CA ALA A 150 9.03 -19.35 -22.67
C ALA A 150 9.06 -19.09 -24.20
N ARG A 151 7.94 -19.35 -24.84
CA ARG A 151 7.78 -19.12 -26.29
C ARG A 151 8.17 -17.69 -26.66
N ARG A 152 9.07 -17.54 -27.62
CA ARG A 152 9.49 -16.24 -28.16
C ARG A 152 8.53 -15.80 -29.25
N PRO A 153 8.08 -14.55 -29.29
CA PRO A 153 7.22 -14.02 -30.35
C PRO A 153 7.99 -13.88 -31.65
N TYR A 154 7.23 -13.77 -32.75
CA TYR A 154 7.78 -13.43 -34.07
C TYR A 154 7.97 -11.91 -34.16
N GLU A 155 9.19 -11.46 -34.37
CA GLU A 155 9.52 -10.02 -34.37
C GLU A 155 10.10 -9.50 -35.71
N ILE A 156 10.12 -10.34 -36.75
CA ILE A 156 10.64 -9.97 -38.07
C ILE A 156 9.53 -9.41 -38.96
N ASN A 157 9.78 -8.27 -39.57
CA ASN A 157 8.95 -7.67 -40.59
C ASN A 157 9.58 -7.86 -41.97
N THR A 158 8.96 -8.70 -42.81
CA THR A 158 9.41 -8.92 -44.19
C THR A 158 8.61 -8.05 -45.15
N SER A 159 9.30 -7.23 -45.92
CA SER A 159 8.69 -6.42 -46.94
C SER A 159 9.38 -6.64 -48.30
N THR A 160 8.66 -6.53 -49.41
CA THR A 160 9.24 -6.59 -50.76
C THR A 160 9.30 -5.16 -51.35
N ALA A 161 10.37 -4.85 -52.06
CA ALA A 161 10.53 -3.54 -52.72
C ALA A 161 9.45 -3.27 -53.79
N GLN A 162 8.65 -4.26 -54.14
CA GLN A 162 7.56 -4.16 -55.11
C GLN A 162 6.41 -3.21 -54.68
N MET A 163 6.31 -2.93 -53.35
CA MET A 163 5.34 -2.01 -52.77
C MET A 163 5.92 -0.61 -52.45
N MET A 164 7.20 -0.40 -52.68
CA MET A 164 7.90 0.85 -52.35
C MET A 164 7.83 1.95 -53.42
N VAL A 165 6.76 1.99 -54.21
CA VAL A 165 6.46 3.18 -54.97
C VAL A 165 5.46 4.01 -54.16
N VAL A 166 6.00 4.88 -53.32
CA VAL A 166 5.39 5.98 -52.56
C VAL A 166 4.39 5.66 -51.43
N GLY A 167 4.74 6.10 -50.21
CA GLY A 167 3.83 6.24 -49.06
C GLY A 167 4.54 6.27 -47.70
N LYS A 168 4.58 7.43 -47.03
CA LYS A 168 5.34 7.71 -45.76
C LYS A 168 4.69 7.18 -44.49
N ARG A 169 5.56 6.66 -43.55
CA ARG A 169 5.71 6.81 -42.09
C ARG A 169 4.63 6.36 -41.09
N HIS A 170 5.01 5.56 -40.07
CA HIS A 170 5.33 5.96 -38.69
C HIS A 170 5.92 4.80 -37.84
N PHE A 171 6.84 5.18 -36.89
CA PHE A 171 7.55 4.28 -35.98
C PHE A 171 6.95 4.31 -34.57
N GLY A 172 7.03 3.20 -33.80
CA GLY A 172 6.84 3.12 -32.36
C GLY A 172 7.73 2.04 -31.72
N ARG A 173 8.42 2.39 -30.64
CA ARG A 173 9.30 1.50 -29.85
C ARG A 173 8.59 0.98 -28.59
N LYS A 174 8.80 -0.30 -28.25
CA LYS A 174 8.44 -0.91 -26.95
C LYS A 174 9.67 -1.11 -26.08
N SER A 175 9.54 -0.87 -24.77
CA SER A 175 10.56 -1.12 -23.75
C SER A 175 10.16 -2.23 -22.79
N LEU A 176 11.16 -2.92 -22.27
CA LEU A 176 11.11 -4.07 -21.36
C LEU A 176 11.08 -3.65 -19.90
N SER A 177 10.44 -4.47 -19.07
CA SER A 177 10.34 -4.32 -17.63
C SER A 177 11.34 -5.20 -16.88
N TYR A 178 11.88 -4.69 -15.76
CA TYR A 178 12.60 -5.46 -14.76
C TYR A 178 11.98 -5.27 -13.38
N GLY A 179 11.94 -6.37 -12.62
CA GLY A 179 11.44 -6.40 -11.25
C GLY A 179 12.59 -6.54 -10.25
N GLY A 180 12.27 -6.42 -9.00
CA GLY A 180 13.11 -6.93 -7.93
C GLY A 180 13.12 -6.20 -6.62
N GLY A 181 12.95 -6.92 -5.56
CA GLY A 181 13.78 -7.02 -4.40
C GLY A 181 13.34 -6.30 -3.12
N GLY A 182 13.12 -7.08 -2.10
CA GLY A 182 12.67 -6.70 -0.77
C GLY A 182 13.79 -6.37 0.23
N GLY A 183 13.41 -5.80 1.35
CA GLY A 183 14.24 -5.49 2.49
C GLY A 183 13.60 -5.87 3.83
N LYS A 184 14.44 -6.32 4.74
CA LYS A 184 14.13 -6.90 6.05
C LYS A 184 13.87 -5.86 7.13
N GLN A 185 13.00 -6.16 8.08
CA GLN A 185 13.05 -5.62 9.44
C GLN A 185 12.88 -6.73 10.49
N THR A 186 13.64 -6.59 11.57
CA THR A 186 13.79 -7.54 12.66
C THR A 186 13.05 -7.05 13.91
N THR A 187 12.29 -7.91 14.54
CA THR A 187 12.22 -8.27 15.96
C THR A 187 11.07 -9.23 16.20
N ARG A 188 11.36 -10.43 16.75
CA ARG A 188 10.35 -11.48 16.86
C ARG A 188 10.60 -12.50 17.95
N GLU A 189 9.50 -13.02 18.42
CA GLU A 189 9.36 -14.42 18.85
C GLU A 189 9.16 -15.23 17.57
N LEU A 190 9.96 -16.29 17.38
CA LEU A 190 10.36 -16.94 16.14
C LEU A 190 9.24 -17.75 15.43
N PHE A 191 8.34 -17.09 14.70
CA PHE A 191 7.35 -17.73 13.83
C PHE A 191 7.48 -17.28 12.37
N ASP A 192 8.72 -17.10 11.89
CA ASP A 192 8.95 -16.68 10.52
C ASP A 192 8.54 -17.77 9.52
N THR A 193 7.71 -17.41 8.55
CA THR A 193 7.32 -18.30 7.45
C THR A 193 8.46 -18.53 6.45
N LEU A 194 9.50 -17.71 6.49
CA LEU A 194 10.73 -17.84 5.72
C LEU A 194 11.90 -18.11 6.66
N LEU A 195 12.37 -19.36 6.72
CA LEU A 195 13.51 -19.76 7.57
C LEU A 195 14.84 -19.31 6.99
N LEU A 196 15.00 -19.42 5.68
CA LEU A 196 16.25 -19.13 4.98
C LEU A 196 15.96 -18.60 3.58
N TRP A 197 16.74 -17.59 3.20
CA TRP A 197 16.93 -17.16 1.82
C TRP A 197 18.41 -16.90 1.59
N LYS A 198 19.04 -17.67 0.67
CA LYS A 198 20.39 -17.41 0.16
C LYS A 198 20.33 -17.28 -1.34
N SER A 199 20.73 -16.13 -1.86
CA SER A 199 20.65 -15.78 -3.28
C SER A 199 21.68 -16.51 -4.14
N SER A 200 22.84 -16.89 -3.56
CA SER A 200 23.91 -17.56 -4.27
C SER A 200 24.65 -18.50 -3.32
N VAL A 201 24.70 -19.77 -3.68
CA VAL A 201 25.53 -20.81 -3.05
C VAL A 201 26.28 -21.52 -4.19
N PRO A 202 27.62 -21.39 -4.29
CA PRO A 202 28.37 -22.00 -5.37
C PRO A 202 28.33 -23.53 -5.28
N LEU A 203 28.27 -24.18 -6.42
CA LEU A 203 28.41 -25.61 -6.55
C LEU A 203 29.90 -25.98 -6.67
N ASN A 204 30.32 -27.13 -6.09
CA ASN A 204 31.64 -27.68 -6.33
C ASN A 204 31.74 -28.34 -7.72
N ASP A 205 32.91 -28.82 -8.09
CA ASP A 205 33.15 -29.45 -9.38
C ASP A 205 32.28 -30.69 -9.65
N ASN A 206 31.76 -31.31 -8.59
CA ASN A 206 30.82 -32.41 -8.67
C ASN A 206 29.36 -31.97 -8.80
N GLY A 207 29.08 -30.66 -8.83
CA GLY A 207 27.75 -30.10 -8.85
C GLY A 207 27.02 -30.20 -7.51
N GLU A 208 27.74 -30.14 -6.38
CA GLU A 208 27.18 -30.32 -5.02
C GLU A 208 27.34 -29.05 -4.18
N ALA A 209 26.35 -28.83 -3.29
CA ALA A 209 26.43 -27.83 -2.25
C ALA A 209 25.78 -28.36 -0.96
N THR A 210 26.21 -27.83 0.18
CA THR A 210 25.60 -28.13 1.48
C THR A 210 25.20 -26.84 2.18
N VAL A 211 23.98 -26.80 2.73
CA VAL A 211 23.44 -25.63 3.43
C VAL A 211 22.79 -26.07 4.74
N LYS A 212 23.06 -25.33 5.80
CA LYS A 212 22.41 -25.51 7.11
C LYS A 212 21.20 -24.59 7.25
N ILE A 213 20.06 -25.16 7.61
CA ILE A 213 18.81 -24.43 7.80
C ILE A 213 18.39 -24.53 9.26
N PRO A 214 18.44 -23.45 10.04
CA PRO A 214 17.92 -23.45 11.40
C PRO A 214 16.39 -23.46 11.37
N LEU A 215 15.76 -24.39 12.06
CA LEU A 215 14.32 -24.44 12.26
C LEU A 215 13.92 -23.49 13.40
N ASN A 216 12.75 -22.90 13.28
CA ASN A 216 12.16 -22.03 14.29
C ASN A 216 11.18 -22.79 15.20
N ASP A 217 10.32 -22.07 15.93
CA ASP A 217 9.32 -22.63 16.85
C ASP A 217 8.03 -23.06 16.16
N SER A 218 7.91 -22.91 14.85
CA SER A 218 6.70 -23.29 14.12
C SER A 218 6.61 -24.81 13.97
N LEU A 219 5.46 -25.34 14.33
CA LEU A 219 5.11 -26.75 14.17
C LEU A 219 4.38 -26.93 12.83
N THR A 220 5.14 -27.03 11.75
CA THR A 220 4.64 -27.01 10.38
C THR A 220 5.56 -27.82 9.44
N SER A 221 5.17 -27.91 8.19
CA SER A 221 6.02 -28.41 7.11
C SER A 221 6.73 -27.24 6.43
N PHE A 222 8.04 -27.35 6.25
CA PHE A 222 8.82 -26.39 5.50
C PHE A 222 9.25 -26.99 4.16
N ARG A 223 8.94 -26.30 3.08
CA ARG A 223 9.43 -26.64 1.74
C ARG A 223 10.75 -25.94 1.49
N ILE A 224 11.79 -26.74 1.25
CA ILE A 224 13.11 -26.30 0.85
C ILE A 224 13.15 -26.33 -0.68
N VAL A 225 13.42 -25.20 -1.31
CA VAL A 225 13.48 -25.04 -2.76
C VAL A 225 14.88 -24.60 -3.13
N ALA A 226 15.50 -25.26 -4.09
CA ALA A 226 16.76 -24.87 -4.69
C ALA A 226 16.56 -24.60 -6.18
N ILE A 227 16.94 -23.41 -6.63
CA ILE A 227 16.90 -22.96 -8.00
C ILE A 227 18.34 -22.92 -8.49
N ALA A 228 18.69 -23.76 -9.44
CA ALA A 228 20.04 -23.88 -9.98
C ALA A 228 20.17 -23.11 -11.29
N SER A 229 21.32 -22.47 -11.46
CA SER A 229 21.77 -21.90 -12.72
C SER A 229 23.24 -22.25 -12.96
N ALA A 230 23.62 -22.46 -14.23
CA ALA A 230 25.01 -22.63 -14.65
C ALA A 230 25.22 -21.85 -15.95
N GLY A 231 26.07 -20.85 -15.89
CA GLY A 231 26.23 -19.88 -16.97
C GLY A 231 24.89 -19.20 -17.33
N ALA A 232 24.75 -18.79 -18.58
CA ALA A 232 23.56 -18.12 -19.09
C ALA A 232 22.49 -19.07 -19.69
N SER A 233 22.76 -20.40 -19.71
CA SER A 233 22.03 -21.33 -20.57
C SER A 233 21.42 -22.53 -19.86
N PHE A 234 21.75 -22.76 -18.58
CA PHE A 234 21.32 -23.96 -17.87
C PHE A 234 20.53 -23.57 -16.62
N PHE A 235 19.33 -24.13 -16.47
CA PHE A 235 18.43 -23.79 -15.38
C PHE A 235 17.70 -25.04 -14.86
N GLY A 236 17.38 -25.05 -13.58
CA GLY A 236 16.60 -26.11 -12.97
C GLY A 236 16.10 -25.75 -11.58
N THR A 237 15.06 -26.44 -11.13
CA THR A 237 14.49 -26.24 -9.79
C THR A 237 14.19 -27.59 -9.16
N GLY A 238 14.51 -27.75 -7.89
CA GLY A 238 14.15 -28.91 -7.08
C GLY A 238 13.61 -28.51 -5.73
N SER A 239 12.86 -29.39 -5.08
CA SER A 239 12.34 -29.15 -3.74
C SER A 239 12.35 -30.41 -2.88
N ALA A 240 12.39 -30.20 -1.54
CA ALA A 240 12.19 -31.22 -0.52
C ALA A 240 11.38 -30.61 0.63
N THR A 241 10.63 -31.44 1.34
CA THR A 241 9.86 -31.00 2.52
C THR A 241 10.41 -31.62 3.77
N VAL A 242 10.55 -30.83 4.83
CA VAL A 242 10.88 -31.27 6.19
C VAL A 242 9.77 -30.83 7.14
N ASN A 243 9.46 -31.69 8.14
CA ASN A 243 8.42 -31.45 9.13
C ASN A 243 9.05 -31.14 10.47
N THR A 244 8.45 -30.21 11.21
CA THR A 244 8.79 -29.96 12.61
C THR A 244 7.80 -30.67 13.52
N THR A 245 8.27 -31.21 14.63
CA THR A 245 7.44 -31.94 15.61
C THR A 245 7.90 -31.67 17.02
N GLN A 246 7.01 -31.95 17.96
CA GLN A 246 7.24 -31.94 19.39
C GLN A 246 6.24 -32.89 20.05
N ASP A 247 6.65 -33.67 21.02
CA ASP A 247 5.81 -34.76 21.62
C ASP A 247 4.52 -34.22 22.23
N LEU A 248 4.59 -33.10 22.90
CA LEU A 248 3.44 -32.36 23.40
C LEU A 248 3.35 -30.99 22.70
N MET A 249 2.22 -30.69 22.10
CA MET A 249 2.00 -29.45 21.33
C MET A 249 0.81 -28.67 21.84
N VAL A 250 1.00 -27.37 22.04
CA VAL A 250 -0.06 -26.37 22.28
C VAL A 250 -0.24 -25.50 21.06
N ILE A 251 -1.39 -25.59 20.43
CA ILE A 251 -1.72 -24.82 19.22
C ILE A 251 -2.77 -23.77 19.59
N SER A 252 -2.53 -22.52 19.26
CA SER A 252 -3.40 -21.41 19.60
C SER A 252 -4.52 -21.21 18.59
N GLY A 253 -5.75 -21.01 19.10
CA GLY A 253 -6.90 -20.51 18.36
C GLY A 253 -7.29 -19.07 18.75
N ILE A 254 -6.37 -18.32 19.39
CA ILE A 254 -6.61 -16.92 19.78
C ILE A 254 -6.71 -16.04 18.53
N PRO A 255 -7.80 -15.24 18.40
CA PRO A 255 -7.89 -14.29 17.30
C PRO A 255 -6.77 -13.23 17.38
N PRO A 256 -6.19 -12.80 16.24
CA PRO A 256 -5.05 -11.86 16.24
C PRO A 256 -5.42 -10.47 16.73
N LEU A 257 -6.72 -10.13 16.73
CA LEU A 257 -7.27 -8.88 17.21
C LEU A 257 -8.50 -9.17 18.08
N ALA A 258 -8.69 -8.40 19.14
CA ALA A 258 -9.93 -8.28 19.90
C ALA A 258 -10.28 -6.82 20.13
N ARG A 259 -11.50 -6.54 20.57
CA ARG A 259 -11.92 -5.18 20.95
C ARG A 259 -12.23 -5.11 22.44
N GLU A 260 -12.04 -3.95 22.98
CA GLU A 260 -12.39 -3.68 24.39
C GLU A 260 -13.82 -4.14 24.70
N GLY A 261 -13.97 -4.90 25.79
CA GLY A 261 -15.26 -5.43 26.21
C GLY A 261 -15.73 -6.66 25.41
N ASP A 262 -14.98 -7.16 24.45
CA ASP A 262 -15.25 -8.47 23.85
C ASP A 262 -15.16 -9.56 24.89
N ARG A 263 -16.04 -10.55 24.76
CA ARG A 263 -16.03 -11.77 25.58
C ARG A 263 -16.01 -12.97 24.66
N PHE A 264 -15.01 -13.80 24.79
CA PHE A 264 -14.87 -14.97 23.93
C PHE A 264 -14.19 -16.12 24.64
N PHE A 265 -14.40 -17.32 24.13
CA PHE A 265 -13.73 -18.51 24.60
C PHE A 265 -12.35 -18.62 23.95
N ALA A 266 -11.30 -18.37 24.74
CA ALA A 266 -9.91 -18.43 24.29
C ALA A 266 -9.48 -19.88 24.13
N ARG A 267 -9.40 -20.35 22.88
CA ARG A 267 -9.20 -21.76 22.52
C ARG A 267 -7.75 -22.10 22.31
N PHE A 268 -7.42 -23.35 22.71
CA PHE A 268 -6.16 -23.97 22.40
C PHE A 268 -6.42 -25.45 22.07
N THR A 269 -5.66 -25.98 21.13
CA THR A 269 -5.65 -27.39 20.84
C THR A 269 -4.39 -27.99 21.45
N ILE A 270 -4.54 -28.95 22.35
CA ILE A 270 -3.40 -29.73 22.88
C ILE A 270 -3.34 -31.03 22.09
N ARG A 271 -2.16 -31.36 21.59
CA ARG A 271 -1.92 -32.56 20.81
C ARG A 271 -0.78 -33.35 21.42
N ASN A 272 -1.03 -34.66 21.62
CA ASN A 272 -0.03 -35.66 21.98
C ASN A 272 0.43 -36.36 20.69
N THR A 273 1.67 -36.13 20.27
CA THR A 273 2.24 -36.79 19.07
C THR A 273 3.14 -37.96 19.42
N SER A 274 3.29 -38.27 20.73
CA SER A 274 4.04 -39.42 21.18
C SER A 274 3.23 -40.75 21.05
N ASP A 275 3.85 -41.85 21.33
CA ASP A 275 3.28 -43.21 21.31
C ASP A 275 2.67 -43.66 22.63
N ARG A 276 2.60 -42.76 23.67
CA ARG A 276 2.10 -43.07 25.01
C ARG A 276 0.96 -42.14 25.46
N LEU A 277 0.22 -42.61 26.47
CA LEU A 277 -0.77 -41.79 27.17
C LEU A 277 -0.07 -40.67 27.97
N MET A 278 -0.52 -39.44 27.89
CA MET A 278 -0.08 -38.31 28.72
C MET A 278 -1.14 -37.88 29.73
N ASP A 279 -0.73 -37.55 30.96
CA ASP A 279 -1.58 -36.88 31.98
C ASP A 279 -1.23 -35.39 32.00
N ILE A 280 -2.01 -34.58 31.32
CA ILE A 280 -1.67 -33.20 30.99
C ILE A 280 -2.37 -32.24 31.95
N ARG A 281 -1.59 -31.30 32.50
CA ARG A 281 -2.10 -30.08 33.14
C ARG A 281 -1.88 -28.90 32.22
N ALA A 282 -3.00 -28.24 31.84
CA ALA A 282 -2.98 -27.02 31.01
C ALA A 282 -3.25 -25.78 31.87
N LEU A 283 -2.46 -24.76 31.64
CA LEU A 283 -2.48 -23.49 32.35
C LEU A 283 -2.60 -22.34 31.32
N LEU A 284 -3.38 -21.32 31.63
CA LEU A 284 -3.43 -20.08 30.87
C LEU A 284 -3.28 -18.89 31.82
N SER A 285 -2.36 -18.04 31.54
CA SER A 285 -2.31 -16.70 32.12
C SER A 285 -2.52 -15.62 31.07
N THR A 286 -3.22 -14.57 31.47
CA THR A 286 -3.39 -13.36 30.66
C THR A 286 -2.71 -12.20 31.37
N THR A 287 -2.02 -11.34 30.62
CA THR A 287 -1.36 -10.15 31.17
C THR A 287 -1.77 -8.93 30.36
N ASP A 288 -2.33 -7.93 31.00
CA ASP A 288 -2.55 -6.60 30.47
C ASP A 288 -1.43 -5.63 30.92
N LEU A 289 -1.62 -4.32 30.71
CA LEU A 289 -0.65 -3.31 31.15
C LEU A 289 -0.53 -3.16 32.68
N LYS A 290 -1.42 -3.76 33.47
CA LYS A 290 -1.58 -3.54 34.88
C LYS A 290 -1.32 -4.80 35.71
N GLU A 291 -1.79 -5.96 35.26
CA GLU A 291 -1.82 -7.15 36.10
C GLU A 291 -1.74 -8.46 35.28
N ARG A 292 -1.06 -9.46 35.86
CA ARG A 292 -1.12 -10.85 35.40
C ARG A 292 -2.25 -11.59 36.11
N LYS A 293 -3.11 -12.23 35.34
CA LYS A 293 -4.22 -13.03 35.83
C LYS A 293 -4.04 -14.49 35.39
N ASP A 294 -3.89 -15.40 36.35
CA ASP A 294 -3.86 -16.83 36.09
C ASP A 294 -5.28 -17.38 36.11
N LEU A 295 -5.63 -18.17 35.10
CA LEU A 295 -6.94 -18.79 34.95
C LEU A 295 -6.92 -20.20 35.55
N LYS A 296 -8.11 -20.75 35.82
CA LYS A 296 -8.23 -22.07 36.48
C LYS A 296 -7.54 -23.16 35.65
N PRO A 297 -6.65 -23.96 36.24
CA PRO A 297 -6.00 -25.09 35.56
C PRO A 297 -7.00 -26.11 35.02
N LEU A 298 -6.68 -26.72 33.88
CA LEU A 298 -7.43 -27.83 33.32
C LEU A 298 -6.56 -29.08 33.28
N ASP A 299 -7.06 -30.16 33.89
CA ASP A 299 -6.39 -31.48 33.90
C ASP A 299 -7.08 -32.42 32.92
N MET A 300 -6.32 -33.18 32.14
CA MET A 300 -6.86 -34.14 31.18
C MET A 300 -5.88 -35.28 30.88
N LYS A 301 -6.43 -36.45 30.54
CA LYS A 301 -5.68 -37.55 29.95
C LYS A 301 -5.83 -37.50 28.43
N LEU A 302 -4.72 -37.60 27.71
CA LEU A 302 -4.67 -37.52 26.25
C LEU A 302 -3.93 -38.73 25.68
N PRO A 303 -4.63 -39.66 25.03
CA PRO A 303 -4.03 -40.83 24.40
C PRO A 303 -2.99 -40.49 23.34
N ALA A 304 -2.16 -41.47 22.97
CA ALA A 304 -1.16 -41.38 21.91
C ALA A 304 -1.82 -40.94 20.58
N GLY A 305 -1.23 -39.96 19.90
CA GLY A 305 -1.66 -39.45 18.61
C GLY A 305 -2.93 -38.58 18.62
N GLU A 306 -3.60 -38.45 19.77
CA GLU A 306 -4.85 -37.68 19.88
C GLU A 306 -4.61 -36.20 20.11
N SER A 307 -5.66 -35.40 19.79
CA SER A 307 -5.72 -33.97 20.06
C SER A 307 -7.03 -33.60 20.74
N ARG A 308 -7.00 -32.63 21.63
CA ARG A 308 -8.19 -32.13 22.33
C ARG A 308 -8.22 -30.62 22.34
N GLU A 309 -9.38 -30.06 21.99
CA GLU A 309 -9.66 -28.61 22.12
C GLU A 309 -10.03 -28.31 23.57
N ILE A 310 -9.39 -27.28 24.13
CA ILE A 310 -9.66 -26.72 25.45
C ILE A 310 -9.70 -25.22 25.39
N GLY A 311 -10.16 -24.56 26.45
CA GLY A 311 -10.14 -23.10 26.48
C GLY A 311 -10.70 -22.50 27.76
N TRP A 312 -10.69 -21.20 27.81
CA TRP A 312 -11.12 -20.38 28.95
C TRP A 312 -11.92 -19.18 28.50
N ASP A 313 -12.90 -18.77 29.29
CA ASP A 313 -13.62 -17.53 29.07
C ASP A 313 -12.71 -16.33 29.37
N VAL A 314 -12.56 -15.45 28.40
CA VAL A 314 -11.77 -14.23 28.50
C VAL A 314 -12.65 -13.03 28.19
N THR A 315 -12.54 -12.02 29.04
CA THR A 315 -13.11 -10.69 28.80
C THR A 315 -11.96 -9.72 28.56
N VAL A 316 -11.99 -9.02 27.45
CA VAL A 316 -10.97 -8.04 27.07
C VAL A 316 -11.13 -6.78 27.91
N PRO A 317 -10.12 -6.39 28.70
CA PRO A 317 -10.23 -5.19 29.53
C PRO A 317 -10.24 -3.90 28.71
N ALA A 318 -10.86 -2.87 29.25
CA ALA A 318 -10.85 -1.55 28.65
C ALA A 318 -9.53 -0.81 28.94
N GLY A 319 -9.07 0.02 28.02
CA GLY A 319 -7.89 0.86 28.19
C GLY A 319 -6.56 0.12 28.03
N THR A 320 -6.57 -1.08 27.44
CA THR A 320 -5.35 -1.82 27.06
C THR A 320 -5.20 -1.85 25.54
N GLU A 321 -3.96 -1.73 25.05
CA GLU A 321 -3.65 -1.82 23.62
C GLU A 321 -3.31 -3.23 23.17
N LYS A 322 -2.94 -4.08 24.11
CA LYS A 322 -2.55 -5.48 23.89
C LYS A 322 -2.86 -6.36 25.09
N LEU A 323 -3.15 -7.60 24.82
CA LEU A 323 -3.32 -8.64 25.83
C LEU A 323 -2.32 -9.78 25.53
N LEU A 324 -1.51 -10.10 26.51
CA LEU A 324 -0.52 -11.18 26.41
C LEU A 324 -1.12 -12.46 26.99
N TYR A 325 -0.98 -13.55 26.29
CA TYR A 325 -1.36 -14.89 26.72
C TYR A 325 -0.10 -15.74 26.87
N GLU A 326 -0.03 -16.49 27.95
CA GLU A 326 0.94 -17.56 28.14
C GLU A 326 0.17 -18.85 28.43
N ALA A 327 0.07 -19.70 27.40
CA ALA A 327 -0.55 -21.03 27.52
C ALA A 327 0.53 -22.07 27.67
N ARG A 328 0.43 -22.89 28.75
CA ARG A 328 1.39 -23.94 29.05
C ARG A 328 0.66 -25.25 29.22
N ALA A 329 1.13 -26.31 28.58
CA ALA A 329 0.75 -27.68 28.84
C ALA A 329 1.94 -28.44 29.42
N MET A 330 1.70 -29.27 30.39
CA MET A 330 2.72 -30.10 31.06
C MET A 330 2.18 -31.51 31.27
N ASP A 331 2.91 -32.48 30.77
CA ASP A 331 2.69 -33.87 31.15
C ASP A 331 3.23 -34.13 32.55
N LYS A 332 2.37 -34.60 33.46
CA LYS A 332 2.72 -34.84 34.88
C LYS A 332 3.60 -36.10 35.07
N ILE A 333 3.67 -36.98 34.06
CA ILE A 333 4.40 -38.28 34.15
C ILE A 333 5.88 -38.06 33.82
N GLU A 334 6.20 -37.44 32.65
CA GLU A 334 7.58 -37.28 32.22
C GLU A 334 8.05 -35.82 32.20
N ASN A 335 7.24 -34.90 32.74
CA ASN A 335 7.56 -33.45 32.78
C ASN A 335 7.81 -32.81 31.39
N VAL A 336 7.32 -33.45 30.32
CA VAL A 336 7.36 -32.82 28.98
C VAL A 336 6.45 -31.60 28.98
N THR A 337 6.96 -30.48 28.52
CA THR A 337 6.20 -29.22 28.54
C THR A 337 6.26 -28.52 27.21
N ASP A 338 5.15 -27.85 26.85
CA ASP A 338 5.10 -26.86 25.79
C ASP A 338 4.48 -25.58 26.32
N THR A 339 5.03 -24.43 25.89
CA THR A 339 4.56 -23.10 26.28
C THR A 339 4.50 -22.19 25.07
N VAL A 340 3.31 -21.64 24.80
CA VAL A 340 3.10 -20.69 23.70
C VAL A 340 2.76 -19.33 24.29
N LYS A 341 3.49 -18.31 23.87
CA LYS A 341 3.23 -16.90 24.18
C LYS A 341 2.62 -16.19 22.99
N ILE A 342 1.51 -15.50 23.19
CA ILE A 342 0.76 -14.82 22.14
C ILE A 342 0.50 -13.41 22.57
N THR A 343 0.73 -12.48 21.65
CA THR A 343 0.35 -11.07 21.82
C THR A 343 -0.86 -10.80 20.93
N GLN A 344 -2.00 -10.54 21.55
CA GLN A 344 -3.22 -10.13 20.86
C GLN A 344 -3.32 -8.60 20.86
N LYS A 345 -3.52 -8.01 19.69
CA LYS A 345 -3.84 -6.58 19.57
C LYS A 345 -5.23 -6.30 20.12
N VAL A 346 -5.37 -5.27 20.94
CA VAL A 346 -6.67 -4.79 21.42
C VAL A 346 -6.98 -3.45 20.78
N ALA A 347 -8.10 -3.38 20.05
CA ALA A 347 -8.60 -2.15 19.45
C ALA A 347 -9.75 -1.56 20.30
N PRO A 348 -9.86 -0.24 20.38
CA PRO A 348 -11.00 0.37 21.07
C PRO A 348 -12.28 0.11 20.28
N THR A 349 -13.37 -0.21 21.00
CA THR A 349 -14.71 -0.31 20.40
C THR A 349 -15.24 1.06 20.01
N VAL A 350 -15.03 2.04 20.86
CA VAL A 350 -15.35 3.45 20.59
C VAL A 350 -14.04 4.21 20.62
N PRO A 351 -13.53 4.67 19.46
CA PRO A 351 -12.26 5.38 19.41
C PRO A 351 -12.35 6.73 20.13
N LEU A 352 -11.25 7.10 20.77
CA LEU A 352 -11.09 8.46 21.29
C LEU A 352 -11.04 9.44 20.12
N ARG A 353 -11.85 10.49 20.20
CA ARG A 353 -11.88 11.55 19.20
C ARG A 353 -11.73 12.92 19.89
N THR A 354 -10.93 13.78 19.29
CA THR A 354 -10.90 15.18 19.68
C THR A 354 -12.15 15.86 19.16
N PHE A 355 -13.03 16.29 20.04
CA PHE A 355 -14.25 16.99 19.65
C PHE A 355 -14.12 18.51 19.76
N GLN A 356 -13.17 19.01 20.54
CA GLN A 356 -12.80 20.42 20.61
C GLN A 356 -11.27 20.53 20.71
N ALA A 357 -10.70 21.44 19.94
CA ALA A 357 -9.28 21.80 20.06
C ALA A 357 -9.13 23.31 19.88
N THR A 358 -8.32 23.91 20.73
CA THR A 358 -7.94 25.32 20.65
C THR A 358 -6.42 25.42 20.63
N LEU A 359 -5.89 26.17 19.68
CA LEU A 359 -4.46 26.53 19.62
C LEU A 359 -4.36 28.05 19.68
N ALA A 360 -3.69 28.55 20.69
CA ALA A 360 -3.54 29.99 20.93
C ALA A 360 -2.12 30.34 21.36
N GLN A 361 -1.67 31.53 21.00
CA GLN A 361 -0.45 32.11 21.53
C GLN A 361 -0.78 32.89 22.80
N LEU A 362 -0.14 32.53 23.91
CA LEU A 362 -0.31 33.24 25.19
C LEU A 362 0.35 34.61 25.14
N LYS A 363 -0.43 35.62 25.52
CA LYS A 363 0.15 36.94 25.87
C LYS A 363 0.43 36.99 27.36
N GLU A 364 -0.61 36.82 28.20
CA GLU A 364 -0.49 36.79 29.65
C GLU A 364 -1.34 35.64 30.23
N GLN A 365 -2.60 35.60 29.89
CA GLN A 365 -3.55 34.60 30.39
C GLN A 365 -4.54 34.20 29.33
N HIS A 366 -5.10 33.00 29.47
CA HIS A 366 -6.15 32.48 28.61
C HIS A 366 -7.12 31.60 29.40
N ARG A 367 -8.44 31.74 29.15
CA ARG A 367 -9.48 30.93 29.76
C ARG A 367 -10.31 30.26 28.69
N ILE A 368 -10.57 28.98 28.86
CA ILE A 368 -11.37 28.19 27.92
C ILE A 368 -12.35 27.35 28.70
N ALA A 369 -13.65 27.50 28.38
CA ALA A 369 -14.68 26.65 28.92
C ALA A 369 -14.51 25.21 28.45
N VAL A 370 -14.59 24.26 29.36
CA VAL A 370 -14.51 22.82 29.11
C VAL A 370 -15.78 22.15 29.63
N GLN A 371 -16.37 21.32 28.76
CA GLN A 371 -17.58 20.59 29.07
C GLN A 371 -17.40 19.11 28.82
N PHE A 372 -17.88 18.27 29.74
CA PHE A 372 -17.94 16.84 29.50
C PHE A 372 -19.07 16.54 28.52
N PRO A 373 -18.79 15.84 27.39
CA PRO A 373 -19.86 15.47 26.47
C PRO A 373 -20.84 14.51 27.12
N PRO A 374 -22.15 14.76 27.10
CA PRO A 374 -23.12 13.98 27.87
C PRO A 374 -23.18 12.49 27.50
N ASP A 375 -22.81 12.15 26.26
CA ASP A 375 -22.82 10.78 25.75
C ASP A 375 -21.43 10.08 25.77
N ALA A 376 -20.44 10.72 26.38
CA ALA A 376 -19.11 10.13 26.43
C ALA A 376 -19.05 8.94 27.39
N VAL A 377 -18.24 7.95 27.02
CA VAL A 377 -17.94 6.81 27.88
C VAL A 377 -17.19 7.32 29.12
N PRO A 378 -17.73 7.10 30.36
CA PRO A 378 -17.06 7.51 31.57
C PRO A 378 -15.63 6.99 31.65
N SER A 379 -14.71 7.78 32.21
CA SER A 379 -13.28 7.45 32.36
C SER A 379 -12.49 7.30 31.05
N ARG A 380 -13.12 7.60 29.90
CA ARG A 380 -12.42 7.56 28.61
C ARG A 380 -12.31 8.96 28.03
N GLY A 381 -11.07 9.46 27.99
CA GLY A 381 -10.76 10.81 27.55
C GLY A 381 -10.48 11.78 28.69
N GLY A 382 -10.49 13.06 28.39
CA GLY A 382 -10.14 14.15 29.30
C GLY A 382 -9.71 15.39 28.52
N ILE A 383 -8.99 16.25 29.21
CA ILE A 383 -8.47 17.50 28.65
C ILE A 383 -6.95 17.39 28.59
N ARG A 384 -6.40 17.44 27.41
CA ARG A 384 -4.96 17.50 27.18
C ARG A 384 -4.56 18.95 26.97
N VAL A 385 -3.54 19.39 27.70
CA VAL A 385 -2.94 20.71 27.57
C VAL A 385 -1.48 20.54 27.21
N SER A 386 -1.10 21.05 26.05
CA SER A 386 0.28 21.06 25.58
C SER A 386 0.75 22.50 25.49
N ILE A 387 1.84 22.81 26.16
CA ILE A 387 2.46 24.15 26.18
C ILE A 387 3.82 24.04 25.51
N LYS A 388 4.02 24.81 24.43
CA LYS A 388 5.21 24.73 23.58
C LYS A 388 5.80 26.11 23.29
N PRO A 389 7.14 26.22 23.14
CA PRO A 389 7.79 27.50 22.88
C PRO A 389 7.51 28.02 21.48
N LYS A 390 7.25 27.12 20.53
CA LYS A 390 7.05 27.43 19.11
C LYS A 390 5.76 26.83 18.56
N LEU A 391 5.17 27.50 17.60
CA LEU A 391 3.95 27.05 16.92
C LEU A 391 4.10 25.65 16.32
N ALA A 392 5.22 25.39 15.64
CA ALA A 392 5.47 24.09 15.03
C ALA A 392 5.47 22.91 16.02
N GLU A 393 5.85 23.18 17.26
CA GLU A 393 5.85 22.17 18.33
C GLU A 393 4.47 22.03 18.99
N GLY A 394 3.59 23.03 18.82
CA GLY A 394 2.19 23.02 19.28
C GLY A 394 1.25 22.15 18.48
N LEU A 395 1.71 21.56 17.36
CA LEU A 395 0.88 20.75 16.45
C LEU A 395 0.83 19.25 16.82
N GLY A 396 1.01 18.92 18.10
CA GLY A 396 0.94 17.53 18.59
C GLY A 396 -0.34 16.80 18.19
N SER A 397 -1.48 17.50 18.15
CA SER A 397 -2.76 16.96 17.72
C SER A 397 -2.78 16.54 16.25
N VAL A 398 -2.11 17.28 15.38
CA VAL A 398 -1.95 16.93 13.96
C VAL A 398 -1.13 15.64 13.81
N THR A 399 0.01 15.55 14.53
CA THR A 399 0.86 14.37 14.49
C THR A 399 0.19 13.13 15.07
N GLU A 400 -0.59 13.26 16.15
CA GLU A 400 -1.38 12.17 16.71
C GLU A 400 -2.42 11.67 15.73
N TYR A 401 -3.21 12.58 15.14
CA TYR A 401 -4.16 12.22 14.11
C TYR A 401 -3.50 11.48 12.94
N MET A 402 -2.37 11.97 12.45
CA MET A 402 -1.63 11.32 11.35
C MET A 402 -1.01 9.98 11.76
N LYS A 403 -0.65 9.80 13.03
CA LYS A 403 -0.17 8.52 13.57
C LYS A 403 -1.27 7.46 13.54
N ASP A 404 -2.49 7.83 13.94
CA ASP A 404 -3.62 6.94 14.07
C ASP A 404 -4.45 6.82 12.77
N TYR A 405 -4.04 7.54 11.72
CA TYR A 405 -4.74 7.53 10.44
C TYR A 405 -4.70 6.15 9.80
N SER A 406 -5.88 5.58 9.54
CA SER A 406 -6.04 4.15 9.26
C SER A 406 -6.07 3.78 7.77
N TYR A 407 -6.17 4.75 6.85
CA TYR A 407 -6.21 4.46 5.43
C TYR A 407 -4.80 4.44 4.82
N THR A 408 -4.61 3.67 3.73
CA THR A 408 -3.28 3.18 3.34
C THR A 408 -2.91 3.37 1.87
N CYS A 409 -3.58 4.27 1.12
CA CYS A 409 -3.12 4.60 -0.22
C CYS A 409 -1.74 5.29 -0.19
N PHE A 410 -1.04 5.34 -1.31
CA PHE A 410 0.34 5.83 -1.36
C PHE A 410 0.45 7.30 -0.93
N GLU A 411 -0.51 8.16 -1.36
CA GLU A 411 -0.58 9.55 -0.89
C GLU A 411 -0.61 9.64 0.63
N GLN A 412 -1.49 8.89 1.27
CA GLN A 412 -1.70 8.93 2.71
C GLN A 412 -0.50 8.43 3.50
N LYS A 413 0.16 7.39 3.00
CA LYS A 413 1.43 6.89 3.57
C LYS A 413 2.53 7.95 3.47
N VAL A 414 2.66 8.63 2.33
CA VAL A 414 3.63 9.72 2.13
C VAL A 414 3.32 10.89 3.05
N SER A 415 2.07 11.38 3.05
CA SER A 415 1.63 12.47 3.90
C SER A 415 1.86 12.18 5.38
N ARG A 416 1.61 10.93 5.81
CA ARG A 416 1.89 10.45 7.16
C ARG A 416 3.38 10.49 7.49
N ALA A 417 4.25 9.97 6.61
CA ALA A 417 5.70 9.97 6.83
C ALA A 417 6.24 11.41 7.02
N ILE A 418 5.76 12.34 6.19
CA ILE A 418 6.13 13.76 6.24
C ILE A 418 5.61 14.42 7.52
N ALA A 419 4.32 14.26 7.85
CA ALA A 419 3.71 14.88 9.01
C ALA A 419 4.31 14.38 10.34
N LEU A 420 4.68 13.11 10.41
CA LEU A 420 5.36 12.50 11.56
C LEU A 420 6.87 12.78 11.58
N ARG A 421 7.43 13.35 10.51
CA ARG A 421 8.88 13.55 10.33
C ARG A 421 9.67 12.23 10.48
N ASP A 422 9.04 11.12 10.07
CA ASP A 422 9.59 9.77 10.24
C ASP A 422 10.35 9.30 8.99
N LYS A 423 11.69 9.40 9.07
CA LYS A 423 12.59 8.96 7.99
C LYS A 423 12.59 7.43 7.78
N LYS A 424 12.20 6.63 8.79
CA LYS A 424 12.15 5.18 8.66
C LYS A 424 10.91 4.78 7.84
N ILE A 425 9.75 5.36 8.15
CA ILE A 425 8.54 5.16 7.33
C ILE A 425 8.82 5.63 5.90
N TRP A 426 9.43 6.79 5.70
CA TRP A 426 9.81 7.28 4.38
C TRP A 426 10.69 6.28 3.62
N GLY A 427 11.78 5.80 4.25
CA GLY A 427 12.69 4.83 3.63
C GLY A 427 11.99 3.54 3.20
N SER A 428 11.09 3.00 4.03
CA SER A 428 10.27 1.84 3.66
C SER A 428 9.39 2.12 2.44
N LEU A 429 8.72 3.28 2.40
CA LEU A 429 7.88 3.68 1.27
C LEU A 429 8.68 3.85 -0.02
N MET A 430 9.90 4.36 0.08
CA MET A 430 10.77 4.53 -1.10
C MET A 430 11.26 3.20 -1.66
N ASN A 431 11.41 2.17 -0.84
CA ASN A 431 11.68 0.81 -1.31
C ASN A 431 10.49 0.23 -2.09
N ASP A 432 9.27 0.55 -1.67
CA ASP A 432 8.04 0.08 -2.31
C ASP A 432 7.66 0.90 -3.55
N LEU A 433 8.20 2.12 -3.70
CA LEU A 433 7.84 3.09 -4.74
C LEU A 433 7.85 2.52 -6.17
N PRO A 434 8.82 1.65 -6.58
CA PRO A 434 8.79 1.07 -7.93
C PRO A 434 7.51 0.29 -8.25
N SER A 435 6.85 -0.32 -7.25
CA SER A 435 5.59 -1.05 -7.44
C SER A 435 4.38 -0.14 -7.69
N TYR A 436 4.50 1.13 -7.30
CA TYR A 436 3.47 2.14 -7.50
C TYR A 436 3.63 2.94 -8.80
N LEU A 437 4.74 2.80 -9.52
CA LEU A 437 4.90 3.45 -10.81
C LEU A 437 4.15 2.69 -11.90
N ASP A 438 3.49 3.44 -12.79
CA ASP A 438 2.95 2.89 -14.02
C ASP A 438 3.98 2.89 -15.17
N GLN A 439 3.54 2.50 -16.36
CA GLN A 439 4.42 2.42 -17.55
C GLN A 439 4.96 3.79 -17.99
N ASP A 440 4.22 4.87 -17.73
CA ASP A 440 4.60 6.23 -18.08
C ASP A 440 5.42 6.92 -16.98
N GLY A 441 5.71 6.21 -15.87
CA GLY A 441 6.47 6.73 -14.74
C GLY A 441 5.64 7.53 -13.73
N LEU A 442 4.31 7.56 -13.85
CA LEU A 442 3.43 8.24 -12.91
C LEU A 442 3.02 7.34 -11.75
N ILE A 443 2.77 7.94 -10.58
CA ILE A 443 2.45 7.22 -9.35
C ILE A 443 0.97 6.86 -9.27
N LYS A 444 0.72 5.60 -8.93
CA LYS A 444 -0.60 5.03 -8.62
C LYS A 444 -0.93 5.18 -7.14
N TYR A 445 -2.19 5.32 -6.80
CA TYR A 445 -2.64 5.29 -5.41
C TYR A 445 -2.46 3.92 -4.74
N PHE A 446 -2.60 2.84 -5.50
CA PHE A 446 -2.40 1.45 -5.07
C PHE A 446 -1.56 0.66 -6.08
N PRO A 447 -0.77 -0.35 -5.66
CA PRO A 447 0.14 -1.08 -6.53
C PRO A 447 -0.58 -2.18 -7.33
N VAL A 448 -1.70 -1.86 -7.95
CA VAL A 448 -2.52 -2.77 -8.77
C VAL A 448 -2.35 -2.48 -10.26
N ARG A 449 -2.50 -3.50 -11.11
CA ARG A 449 -2.17 -3.41 -12.53
C ARG A 449 -3.16 -2.59 -13.35
N PHE A 450 -4.42 -2.56 -12.95
CA PHE A 450 -5.51 -1.98 -13.75
C PHE A 450 -5.76 -0.48 -13.49
N ILE A 451 -5.05 0.14 -12.55
CA ILE A 451 -5.09 1.60 -12.37
C ILE A 451 -3.85 2.25 -12.96
N SER A 452 -4.05 3.41 -13.55
CA SER A 452 -2.99 4.27 -14.05
C SER A 452 -2.46 5.18 -12.96
N GLY A 453 -1.20 5.58 -13.07
CA GLY A 453 -0.64 6.65 -12.26
C GLY A 453 -1.25 8.00 -12.65
N THR A 454 -1.25 8.96 -11.71
CA THR A 454 -1.82 10.28 -11.95
C THR A 454 -0.74 11.36 -11.91
N ASP A 455 -0.90 12.35 -12.77
CA ASP A 455 -0.07 13.55 -12.79
C ASP A 455 -0.14 14.31 -11.48
N THR A 456 -1.34 14.47 -10.92
CA THR A 456 -1.59 15.21 -9.68
C THR A 456 -0.88 14.56 -8.47
N LEU A 457 -1.00 13.24 -8.29
CA LEU A 457 -0.33 12.54 -7.20
C LEU A 457 1.19 12.57 -7.37
N THR A 458 1.68 12.41 -8.60
CA THR A 458 3.11 12.43 -8.90
C THR A 458 3.71 13.82 -8.62
N ALA A 459 3.04 14.88 -9.05
CA ALA A 459 3.43 16.26 -8.77
C ALA A 459 3.45 16.56 -7.27
N TYR A 460 2.41 16.12 -6.54
CA TYR A 460 2.35 16.28 -5.09
C TYR A 460 3.54 15.64 -4.38
N ILE A 461 3.85 14.38 -4.69
CA ILE A 461 4.92 13.64 -4.01
C ILE A 461 6.29 14.25 -4.29
N LEU A 462 6.57 14.63 -5.54
CA LEU A 462 7.79 15.33 -5.88
C LEU A 462 7.91 16.66 -5.14
N SER A 463 6.85 17.46 -5.14
CA SER A 463 6.85 18.80 -4.52
C SER A 463 7.02 18.72 -3.01
N ILE A 464 6.29 17.83 -2.33
CA ILE A 464 6.34 17.74 -0.87
C ILE A 464 7.64 17.09 -0.38
N ALA A 465 8.18 16.11 -1.10
CA ALA A 465 9.47 15.51 -0.78
C ALA A 465 10.60 16.54 -0.86
N HIS A 466 10.62 17.35 -1.93
CA HIS A 466 11.58 18.43 -2.10
C HIS A 466 11.46 19.46 -0.97
N GLU A 467 10.25 19.93 -0.69
CA GLU A 467 9.99 20.95 0.34
C GLU A 467 10.37 20.49 1.74
N ALA A 468 10.18 19.21 2.05
CA ALA A 468 10.53 18.58 3.31
C ALA A 468 12.02 18.18 3.40
N GLY A 469 12.77 18.22 2.31
CA GLY A 469 14.17 17.76 2.24
C GLY A 469 14.33 16.24 2.28
N TYR A 470 13.32 15.48 1.81
CA TYR A 470 13.34 14.03 1.75
C TYR A 470 13.83 13.55 0.39
N GLN A 471 14.70 12.55 0.38
CA GLN A 471 15.27 12.02 -0.85
C GLN A 471 14.36 10.95 -1.47
N ILE A 472 14.18 11.04 -2.78
CA ILE A 472 13.55 10.00 -3.60
C ILE A 472 14.67 9.25 -4.33
N PRO A 473 14.65 7.90 -4.39
CA PRO A 473 15.65 7.12 -5.10
C PRO A 473 15.79 7.57 -6.57
N LYS A 474 17.02 7.57 -7.08
CA LYS A 474 17.36 8.19 -8.38
C LYS A 474 16.50 7.67 -9.53
N ILE A 475 16.45 6.35 -9.73
CA ILE A 475 15.74 5.74 -10.87
C ILE A 475 14.22 6.02 -10.84
N PRO A 476 13.48 5.79 -9.74
CA PRO A 476 12.08 6.18 -9.66
C PRO A 476 11.85 7.67 -9.87
N LYS A 477 12.70 8.52 -9.29
CA LYS A 477 12.61 9.99 -9.46
C LYS A 477 12.72 10.41 -10.93
N GLU A 478 13.72 9.89 -11.65
CA GLU A 478 13.89 10.17 -13.07
C GLU A 478 12.67 9.76 -13.90
N LYS A 479 12.08 8.60 -13.61
CA LYS A 479 10.84 8.15 -14.26
C LYS A 479 9.66 9.08 -13.97
N MET A 480 9.50 9.52 -12.72
CA MET A 480 8.44 10.44 -12.33
C MET A 480 8.57 11.80 -13.04
N LEU A 481 9.78 12.31 -13.12
CA LEU A 481 10.07 13.57 -13.81
C LEU A 481 9.79 13.46 -15.31
N GLU A 482 10.23 12.38 -15.97
CA GLU A 482 9.94 12.14 -17.38
C GLU A 482 8.43 11.93 -17.64
N GLY A 483 7.74 11.21 -16.77
CA GLY A 483 6.29 11.04 -16.85
C GLY A 483 5.53 12.37 -16.79
N LEU A 484 5.91 13.28 -15.86
CA LEU A 484 5.31 14.60 -15.77
C LEU A 484 5.66 15.48 -16.99
N LYS A 485 6.89 15.42 -17.51
CA LYS A 485 7.24 16.09 -18.79
C LYS A 485 6.36 15.58 -19.93
N GLY A 486 6.20 14.25 -20.02
CA GLY A 486 5.32 13.63 -21.02
C GLY A 486 3.87 14.12 -20.91
N PHE A 487 3.38 14.29 -19.68
CA PHE A 487 2.04 14.82 -19.42
C PHE A 487 1.93 16.31 -19.86
N VAL A 488 2.87 17.16 -19.49
CA VAL A 488 2.86 18.58 -19.88
C VAL A 488 2.90 18.74 -21.40
N GLN A 489 3.71 17.92 -22.08
CA GLN A 489 3.84 17.91 -23.53
C GLN A 489 2.66 17.25 -24.27
N GLY A 490 1.71 16.66 -23.56
CA GLY A 490 0.56 15.95 -24.14
C GLY A 490 0.88 14.54 -24.69
N ARG A 491 2.09 14.01 -24.46
CA ARG A 491 2.46 12.62 -24.82
C ARG A 491 1.79 11.60 -23.89
N VAL A 492 1.54 12.00 -22.65
CA VAL A 492 0.84 11.21 -21.64
C VAL A 492 -0.48 11.89 -21.33
N VAL A 493 -1.58 11.16 -21.47
CA VAL A 493 -2.93 11.67 -21.20
C VAL A 493 -3.48 10.94 -19.97
N ARG A 494 -4.09 11.68 -19.07
CA ARG A 494 -4.73 11.16 -17.85
C ARG A 494 -6.15 11.66 -17.72
N TRP A 495 -6.98 10.77 -17.25
CA TRP A 495 -8.38 11.08 -16.95
C TRP A 495 -8.49 12.12 -15.81
N SER A 496 -9.50 12.96 -15.90
CA SER A 496 -9.92 13.87 -14.84
C SER A 496 -11.43 14.09 -14.95
N ASN A 497 -12.07 14.55 -13.87
CA ASN A 497 -13.50 14.88 -13.86
C ASN A 497 -13.85 16.01 -14.84
N LEU A 498 -12.92 16.93 -15.05
CA LEU A 498 -13.06 18.09 -15.94
C LEU A 498 -11.87 18.18 -16.90
N PRO A 499 -11.65 17.17 -17.77
CA PRO A 499 -10.39 16.95 -18.46
C PRO A 499 -9.90 18.08 -19.33
N THR A 500 -10.80 18.96 -19.78
CA THR A 500 -10.47 20.16 -20.56
C THR A 500 -10.31 21.38 -19.65
N ALA A 501 -11.22 21.57 -18.69
CA ALA A 501 -11.24 22.76 -17.86
C ALA A 501 -10.10 22.79 -16.82
N ASP A 502 -9.68 21.64 -16.30
CA ASP A 502 -8.60 21.56 -15.30
C ASP A 502 -7.20 21.29 -15.90
N LEU A 503 -7.09 21.05 -17.19
CA LEU A 503 -5.83 20.67 -17.83
C LEU A 503 -4.69 21.68 -17.59
N SER A 504 -4.97 22.96 -17.73
CA SER A 504 -3.97 24.01 -17.48
C SER A 504 -3.53 24.07 -16.02
N ILE A 505 -4.46 23.86 -15.08
CA ILE A 505 -4.16 23.80 -13.64
C ILE A 505 -3.26 22.62 -13.33
N ARG A 506 -3.57 21.44 -13.88
CA ARG A 506 -2.79 20.22 -13.72
C ARG A 506 -1.39 20.35 -14.32
N LYS A 507 -1.29 20.97 -15.51
CA LYS A 507 0.01 21.27 -16.14
C LYS A 507 0.85 22.23 -15.29
N LEU A 508 0.25 23.26 -14.70
CA LEU A 508 0.94 24.18 -13.79
C LEU A 508 1.46 23.45 -12.54
N SER A 509 0.65 22.58 -11.94
CA SER A 509 1.10 21.78 -10.80
C SER A 509 2.25 20.83 -11.18
N ALA A 510 2.19 20.19 -12.35
CA ALA A 510 3.28 19.38 -12.88
C ALA A 510 4.56 20.19 -13.14
N LEU A 511 4.43 21.39 -13.74
CA LEU A 511 5.56 22.29 -14.00
C LEU A 511 6.17 22.85 -12.71
N GLU A 512 5.35 23.12 -11.69
CA GLU A 512 5.83 23.51 -10.36
C GLU A 512 6.68 22.40 -9.75
N ALA A 513 6.22 21.16 -9.82
CA ALA A 513 6.97 20.01 -9.33
C ALA A 513 8.29 19.83 -10.12
N LEU A 514 8.25 19.92 -11.45
CA LEU A 514 9.44 19.84 -12.30
C LEU A 514 10.44 20.96 -12.00
N SER A 515 9.96 22.19 -11.73
CA SER A 515 10.82 23.33 -11.42
C SER A 515 11.64 23.16 -10.13
N ARG A 516 11.20 22.31 -9.22
CA ARG A 516 11.92 22.00 -7.98
C ARG A 516 13.15 21.13 -8.20
N TYR A 517 13.25 20.50 -9.37
CA TYR A 517 14.34 19.60 -9.76
C TYR A 517 15.09 20.11 -10.98
N ASP A 518 14.95 21.40 -11.33
CA ASP A 518 15.57 22.05 -12.48
C ASP A 518 15.19 21.42 -13.84
N GLU A 519 13.99 20.78 -13.90
CA GLU A 519 13.49 20.04 -15.06
C GLU A 519 12.36 20.77 -15.81
N ALA A 520 12.00 21.99 -15.38
CA ALA A 520 11.06 22.88 -16.06
C ALA A 520 11.81 23.91 -16.89
N GLN A 521 11.43 24.03 -18.17
CA GLN A 521 11.96 25.04 -19.12
C GLN A 521 10.83 25.94 -19.62
N ALA A 522 11.16 27.17 -20.04
CA ALA A 522 10.17 28.14 -20.48
C ALA A 522 9.29 27.67 -21.65
N ASN A 523 9.84 26.84 -22.55
CA ASN A 523 9.09 26.28 -23.68
C ASN A 523 7.96 25.32 -23.27
N LEU A 524 8.07 24.65 -22.10
CA LEU A 524 7.01 23.79 -21.57
C LEU A 524 5.78 24.60 -21.13
N LEU A 525 5.95 25.90 -20.83
CA LEU A 525 4.89 26.81 -20.42
C LEU A 525 3.98 27.23 -21.58
N GLU A 526 4.44 27.13 -22.83
CA GLU A 526 3.63 27.46 -24.01
C GLU A 526 2.35 26.63 -24.12
N SER A 527 2.32 25.47 -23.46
CA SER A 527 1.15 24.60 -23.39
C SER A 527 0.06 25.09 -22.41
N VAL A 528 0.33 26.14 -21.62
CA VAL A 528 -0.62 26.72 -20.66
C VAL A 528 -1.17 28.02 -21.25
N THR A 529 -2.42 27.98 -21.69
CA THR A 529 -3.02 29.07 -22.53
C THR A 529 -3.99 29.96 -21.80
N ILE A 530 -4.35 29.67 -20.53
CA ILE A 530 -5.31 30.46 -19.76
C ILE A 530 -4.61 31.62 -19.05
N GLU A 531 -5.22 32.81 -19.08
CA GLU A 531 -4.71 34.00 -18.38
C GLU A 531 -4.68 33.83 -16.87
N PRO A 532 -3.62 34.28 -16.17
CA PRO A 532 -3.44 34.07 -14.72
C PRO A 532 -4.55 34.63 -13.83
N ASP A 533 -5.25 35.68 -14.28
CA ASP A 533 -6.35 36.32 -13.55
C ASP A 533 -7.56 35.37 -13.37
N LEU A 534 -7.71 34.39 -14.27
CA LEU A 534 -8.79 33.39 -14.26
C LEU A 534 -8.41 32.11 -13.50
N TRP A 535 -7.18 31.98 -13.01
CA TRP A 535 -6.71 30.77 -12.34
C TRP A 535 -7.27 30.69 -10.91
N PRO A 536 -7.55 29.47 -10.41
CA PRO A 536 -7.78 29.26 -8.98
C PRO A 536 -6.53 29.60 -8.17
N THR A 537 -6.70 29.81 -6.88
CA THR A 537 -5.61 30.21 -5.99
C THR A 537 -4.43 29.23 -6.00
N SER A 538 -4.70 27.92 -6.08
CA SER A 538 -3.66 26.90 -6.17
C SER A 538 -2.76 27.08 -7.39
N ALA A 539 -3.34 27.39 -8.54
CA ALA A 539 -2.58 27.60 -9.78
C ALA A 539 -1.74 28.90 -9.74
N VAL A 540 -2.26 29.96 -9.11
CA VAL A 540 -1.48 31.21 -8.90
C VAL A 540 -0.27 30.93 -7.98
N ILE A 541 -0.46 30.17 -6.92
CA ILE A 541 0.62 29.77 -6.01
C ILE A 541 1.68 28.95 -6.76
N ASP A 542 1.26 27.95 -7.53
CA ASP A 542 2.17 27.11 -8.33
C ASP A 542 2.94 27.96 -9.36
N TRP A 543 2.26 28.92 -9.99
CA TRP A 543 2.90 29.88 -10.91
C TRP A 543 3.97 30.73 -10.25
N ILE A 544 3.72 31.27 -9.06
CA ILE A 544 4.73 32.01 -8.29
C ILE A 544 5.94 31.10 -8.00
N GLY A 545 5.71 29.84 -7.64
CA GLY A 545 6.75 28.84 -7.44
C GLY A 545 7.58 28.57 -8.70
N ILE A 546 6.96 28.47 -9.87
CA ILE A 546 7.63 28.33 -11.17
C ILE A 546 8.48 29.58 -11.46
N LEU A 547 7.88 30.78 -11.38
CA LEU A 547 8.57 32.06 -11.62
C LEU A 547 9.75 32.28 -10.66
N SER A 548 9.73 31.71 -9.48
CA SER A 548 10.85 31.83 -8.51
C SER A 548 12.07 30.97 -8.91
N ARG A 549 11.86 29.85 -9.66
CA ARG A 549 12.92 28.88 -9.98
C ARG A 549 13.33 28.89 -11.43
N VAL A 550 12.39 29.08 -12.36
CA VAL A 550 12.68 29.09 -13.83
C VAL A 550 13.07 30.50 -14.24
N THR A 551 14.34 30.68 -14.57
CA THR A 551 14.93 32.03 -14.81
C THR A 551 14.81 32.55 -16.24
N ASP A 552 14.61 31.67 -17.21
CA ASP A 552 14.56 31.93 -18.65
C ASP A 552 13.16 32.32 -19.16
N ILE A 553 12.20 32.53 -18.26
CA ILE A 553 10.84 32.97 -18.61
C ILE A 553 10.89 34.47 -19.06
N PRO A 554 10.39 34.82 -20.25
CA PRO A 554 10.30 36.20 -20.69
C PRO A 554 9.47 37.07 -19.74
N ASP A 555 9.94 38.30 -19.43
CA ASP A 555 9.33 39.21 -18.46
C ASP A 555 9.00 38.59 -17.11
N ARG A 556 9.89 37.73 -16.63
CA ARG A 556 9.71 36.96 -15.35
C ARG A 556 9.37 37.86 -14.17
N LEU A 557 10.06 39.02 -14.04
CA LEU A 557 9.84 39.91 -12.91
C LEU A 557 8.49 40.62 -12.97
N GLY A 558 8.04 41.03 -14.15
CA GLY A 558 6.69 41.60 -14.34
C GLY A 558 5.61 40.59 -14.04
N LYS A 559 5.75 39.36 -14.56
CA LYS A 559 4.84 38.24 -14.28
C LYS A 559 4.83 37.86 -12.79
N MET A 560 5.96 37.85 -12.11
CA MET A 560 6.06 37.62 -10.67
C MET A 560 5.30 38.68 -9.88
N LYS A 561 5.50 39.96 -10.19
CA LYS A 561 4.80 41.07 -9.54
C LYS A 561 3.28 40.97 -9.74
N LYS A 562 2.84 40.66 -10.97
CA LYS A 562 1.42 40.43 -11.30
C LYS A 562 0.86 39.26 -10.49
N ALA A 563 1.51 38.10 -10.47
CA ALA A 563 1.05 36.92 -9.75
C ALA A 563 0.95 37.15 -8.24
N GLN A 564 1.95 37.81 -7.63
CA GLN A 564 1.90 38.18 -6.21
C GLN A 564 0.78 39.19 -5.92
N SER A 565 0.50 40.13 -6.83
CA SER A 565 -0.61 41.06 -6.69
C SER A 565 -1.98 40.33 -6.74
N ILE A 566 -2.16 39.40 -7.67
CA ILE A 566 -3.35 38.57 -7.75
C ILE A 566 -3.55 37.76 -6.46
N LEU A 567 -2.50 37.10 -5.94
CA LEU A 567 -2.59 36.32 -4.72
C LEU A 567 -2.96 37.21 -3.52
N ARG A 568 -2.31 38.39 -3.42
CA ARG A 568 -2.58 39.35 -2.33
C ARG A 568 -4.00 39.92 -2.37
N SER A 569 -4.54 40.19 -3.57
CA SER A 569 -5.91 40.70 -3.73
C SER A 569 -7.00 39.73 -3.29
N ARG A 570 -6.68 38.44 -3.19
CA ARG A 570 -7.60 37.40 -2.70
C ARG A 570 -7.59 37.26 -1.20
N LEU A 571 -6.61 37.84 -0.51
CA LEU A 571 -6.53 37.82 0.95
C LEU A 571 -7.37 38.92 1.58
N ILE A 572 -8.12 38.58 2.61
CA ILE A 572 -8.90 39.51 3.44
C ILE A 572 -8.45 39.41 4.88
N LEU A 573 -8.35 40.56 5.54
CA LEU A 573 -8.03 40.65 6.96
C LEU A 573 -9.32 40.50 7.78
N GLN A 574 -9.34 39.50 8.65
CA GLN A 574 -10.42 39.23 9.59
C GLN A 574 -9.86 39.26 11.02
N GLY A 575 -10.04 40.38 11.72
CA GLY A 575 -9.37 40.62 12.99
C GLY A 575 -7.86 40.69 12.80
N THR A 576 -7.12 39.72 13.32
CA THR A 576 -5.64 39.61 13.15
C THR A 576 -5.22 38.51 12.19
N ALA A 577 -6.15 37.74 11.63
CA ALA A 577 -5.92 36.64 10.72
C ALA A 577 -6.20 37.05 9.26
N MET A 578 -5.38 36.55 8.35
CA MET A 578 -5.60 36.69 6.92
C MET A 578 -6.20 35.41 6.35
N ASN A 579 -7.36 35.51 5.70
CA ASN A 579 -8.10 34.44 5.06
C ASN A 579 -8.36 34.77 3.59
N PHE A 580 -8.90 33.83 2.82
CA PHE A 580 -9.25 34.03 1.42
C PHE A 580 -10.71 34.47 1.26
N SER A 581 -10.92 35.40 0.34
CA SER A 581 -12.27 35.81 -0.13
C SER A 581 -12.88 34.79 -1.09
N THR A 582 -12.06 33.96 -1.72
CA THR A 582 -12.41 33.06 -2.84
C THR A 582 -12.57 31.58 -2.42
N GLU A 583 -12.67 31.30 -1.12
CA GLU A 583 -12.66 29.94 -0.59
C GLU A 583 -13.65 28.97 -1.25
N ARG A 584 -14.84 29.42 -1.58
CA ARG A 584 -15.89 28.58 -2.16
C ARG A 584 -15.65 28.23 -3.63
N SER A 585 -14.94 29.08 -4.38
CA SER A 585 -14.67 28.89 -5.80
C SER A 585 -13.36 28.15 -6.08
N ASP A 586 -12.47 28.04 -5.09
CA ASP A 586 -11.14 27.47 -5.21
C ASP A 586 -11.03 26.01 -4.73
N TYR A 587 -12.15 25.35 -4.50
CA TYR A 587 -12.20 24.00 -3.95
C TYR A 587 -12.15 22.94 -5.06
N CYS A 588 -10.94 22.58 -5.50
CA CYS A 588 -10.70 21.55 -6.53
C CYS A 588 -10.33 20.21 -5.87
N TRP A 589 -11.26 19.62 -5.12
CA TRP A 589 -11.02 18.39 -4.34
C TRP A 589 -10.51 17.20 -5.18
N TRP A 590 -10.96 17.06 -6.44
CA TRP A 590 -10.50 16.01 -7.35
C TRP A 590 -9.02 16.15 -7.79
N LEU A 591 -8.42 17.32 -7.53
CA LEU A 591 -6.99 17.60 -7.73
C LEU A 591 -6.22 17.61 -6.39
N MET A 592 -6.77 17.05 -5.32
CA MET A 592 -6.23 17.09 -3.94
C MET A 592 -6.04 18.53 -3.40
N VAL A 593 -6.73 19.50 -3.97
CA VAL A 593 -6.68 20.92 -3.56
C VAL A 593 -7.82 21.22 -2.62
N SER A 594 -7.50 21.69 -1.43
CA SER A 594 -8.45 22.19 -0.43
C SER A 594 -8.16 23.64 -0.07
N THR A 595 -9.13 24.32 0.53
CA THR A 595 -8.95 25.69 1.05
C THR A 595 -7.85 25.74 2.11
N ASP A 596 -7.70 24.70 2.91
CA ASP A 596 -6.63 24.57 3.89
C ASP A 596 -5.26 24.48 3.21
N THR A 597 -5.14 23.62 2.18
CA THR A 597 -3.91 23.48 1.39
C THR A 597 -3.51 24.80 0.74
N ASN A 598 -4.48 25.54 0.19
CA ASN A 598 -4.22 26.84 -0.42
C ASN A 598 -3.70 27.85 0.61
N ALA A 599 -4.30 27.95 1.78
CA ALA A 599 -3.85 28.83 2.85
C ALA A 599 -2.43 28.47 3.32
N ILE A 600 -2.15 27.19 3.51
CA ILE A 600 -0.84 26.69 3.93
C ILE A 600 0.24 26.94 2.86
N LYS A 601 -0.03 26.63 1.60
CA LYS A 601 0.91 26.87 0.49
C LYS A 601 1.14 28.37 0.27
N THR A 602 0.12 29.22 0.51
CA THR A 602 0.29 30.68 0.50
C THR A 602 1.27 31.14 1.58
N LEU A 603 1.19 30.60 2.79
CA LEU A 603 2.18 30.88 3.84
C LEU A 603 3.58 30.47 3.39
N LEU A 604 3.74 29.26 2.86
CA LEU A 604 5.03 28.77 2.35
C LEU A 604 5.59 29.69 1.25
N THR A 605 4.73 30.19 0.37
CA THR A 605 5.10 31.14 -0.67
C THR A 605 5.51 32.49 -0.07
N ALA A 606 4.72 33.04 0.86
CA ALA A 606 4.99 34.30 1.52
C ALA A 606 6.33 34.28 2.28
N LEU A 607 6.67 33.17 2.90
CA LEU A 607 7.93 33.00 3.65
C LEU A 607 9.20 33.08 2.78
N GLN A 608 9.06 32.94 1.45
CA GLN A 608 10.17 33.02 0.49
C GLN A 608 10.54 34.48 0.11
N PHE A 609 9.65 35.44 0.35
CA PHE A 609 9.83 36.83 -0.10
C PHE A 609 9.74 37.79 1.09
N ASP A 610 10.73 38.68 1.21
CA ASP A 610 10.75 39.67 2.28
C ASP A 610 9.61 40.69 2.19
N SER A 611 9.11 40.95 0.97
CA SER A 611 7.94 41.81 0.75
C SER A 611 6.65 41.30 1.42
N TRP A 612 6.65 40.05 1.91
CA TRP A 612 5.52 39.43 2.62
C TRP A 612 5.77 39.26 4.12
N ASN A 613 6.89 39.77 4.67
CA ASN A 613 7.22 39.60 6.10
C ASN A 613 6.16 40.23 7.02
N VAL A 614 5.51 41.31 6.58
CA VAL A 614 4.42 41.96 7.34
C VAL A 614 3.14 41.12 7.33
N ASP A 615 2.83 40.47 6.21
CA ASP A 615 1.61 39.68 6.02
C ASP A 615 1.72 38.28 6.63
N SER A 616 2.92 37.70 6.64
CA SER A 616 3.18 36.31 7.03
C SER A 616 2.62 35.92 8.40
N PRO A 617 2.73 36.75 9.49
CA PRO A 617 2.10 36.43 10.76
C PRO A 617 0.55 36.40 10.69
N GLY A 618 -0.05 37.26 9.90
CA GLY A 618 -1.50 37.25 9.66
C GLY A 618 -1.96 36.01 8.91
N ILE A 619 -1.21 35.60 7.88
CA ILE A 619 -1.47 34.38 7.12
C ILE A 619 -1.30 33.15 8.03
N ALA A 620 -0.25 33.10 8.84
CA ALA A 620 -0.04 31.98 9.77
C ALA A 620 -1.22 31.82 10.77
N ARG A 621 -1.73 32.94 11.31
CA ARG A 621 -2.93 32.92 12.16
C ARG A 621 -4.18 32.41 11.40
N GLY A 622 -4.33 32.81 10.15
CA GLY A 622 -5.40 32.30 9.28
C GLY A 622 -5.29 30.78 9.06
N VAL A 623 -4.09 30.28 8.79
CA VAL A 623 -3.81 28.84 8.65
C VAL A 623 -4.13 28.06 9.93
N VAL A 624 -3.70 28.57 11.09
CA VAL A 624 -3.98 27.96 12.40
C VAL A 624 -5.46 27.99 12.73
N GLY A 625 -6.14 29.10 12.43
CA GLY A 625 -7.58 29.26 12.65
C GLY A 625 -8.45 28.26 11.86
N ARG A 626 -7.89 27.59 10.84
CA ARG A 626 -8.55 26.53 10.07
C ARG A 626 -8.50 25.14 10.70
N LEU A 627 -7.72 24.97 11.77
CA LEU A 627 -7.67 23.69 12.47
C LEU A 627 -9.05 23.35 13.05
N ARG A 628 -9.60 22.22 12.66
CA ARG A 628 -10.83 21.67 13.18
C ARG A 628 -10.52 20.37 13.94
N HIS A 629 -10.96 20.27 15.17
CA HIS A 629 -10.62 19.14 16.04
C HIS A 629 -9.11 18.87 16.12
N GLY A 630 -8.31 19.93 16.07
CA GLY A 630 -6.86 19.89 16.19
C GLY A 630 -6.08 19.49 14.94
N ARG A 631 -6.73 19.47 13.75
CA ARG A 631 -6.13 19.10 12.47
C ARG A 631 -6.72 19.88 11.30
N TRP A 632 -6.03 19.93 10.17
CA TRP A 632 -6.59 20.32 8.89
C TRP A 632 -7.36 19.17 8.25
N ASN A 633 -8.26 19.47 7.34
CA ASN A 633 -9.24 18.50 6.85
C ASN A 633 -8.64 17.31 6.11
N THR A 634 -7.56 17.49 5.32
CA THR A 634 -6.99 16.42 4.50
C THR A 634 -5.59 16.02 4.95
N THR A 635 -5.16 14.81 4.63
CA THR A 635 -3.79 14.31 4.88
C THR A 635 -2.76 15.19 4.20
N VAL A 636 -3.04 15.62 2.96
CA VAL A 636 -2.22 16.57 2.18
C VAL A 636 -2.04 17.89 2.92
N ALA A 637 -3.14 18.47 3.44
CA ALA A 637 -3.09 19.73 4.19
C ALA A 637 -2.30 19.57 5.51
N ASN A 638 -2.45 18.45 6.22
CA ASN A 638 -1.69 18.17 7.43
C ASN A 638 -0.19 18.05 7.15
N ALA A 639 0.20 17.37 6.08
CA ALA A 639 1.61 17.24 5.71
C ALA A 639 2.25 18.59 5.33
N TRP A 640 1.60 19.37 4.46
CA TRP A 640 2.06 20.71 4.11
C TRP A 640 2.06 21.66 5.32
N GLY A 641 1.05 21.55 6.19
CA GLY A 641 0.90 22.38 7.38
C GLY A 641 2.06 22.22 8.36
N ILE A 642 2.49 20.99 8.63
CA ILE A 642 3.66 20.72 9.48
C ILE A 642 4.92 21.40 8.91
N ILE A 643 5.16 21.32 7.59
CA ILE A 643 6.31 21.96 6.95
C ILE A 643 6.20 23.48 7.03
N ALA A 644 5.02 24.04 6.75
CA ALA A 644 4.82 25.50 6.76
C ALA A 644 5.01 26.11 8.14
N MET A 645 4.46 25.48 9.18
CA MET A 645 4.62 25.95 10.54
C MET A 645 6.07 25.83 11.04
N ASP A 646 6.79 24.79 10.64
CA ASP A 646 8.21 24.64 10.95
C ASP A 646 9.05 25.77 10.35
N LYS A 647 8.81 26.10 9.08
CA LYS A 647 9.49 27.22 8.40
C LYS A 647 9.09 28.57 8.97
N PHE A 648 7.83 28.76 9.32
CA PHE A 648 7.35 29.98 9.98
C PHE A 648 8.01 30.15 11.35
N SER A 649 8.01 29.10 12.17
CA SER A 649 8.64 29.14 13.50
C SER A 649 10.13 29.44 13.45
N LYS A 650 10.85 28.89 12.46
CA LYS A 650 12.27 29.20 12.25
C LYS A 650 12.52 30.66 11.88
N LYS A 651 11.64 31.28 11.10
CA LYS A 651 11.82 32.66 10.63
C LYS A 651 11.31 33.71 11.63
N PHE A 652 10.21 33.45 12.35
CA PHE A 652 9.51 34.46 13.18
C PHE A 652 9.49 34.17 14.67
N GLU A 653 9.90 32.98 15.12
CA GLU A 653 9.85 32.58 16.54
C GLU A 653 11.27 32.30 17.07
N SER A 654 12.15 33.27 16.95
CA SER A 654 13.55 33.15 17.39
C SER A 654 13.76 33.47 18.88
N LEU A 655 12.83 34.24 19.51
CA LEU A 655 12.95 34.62 20.92
C LEU A 655 12.63 33.42 21.83
N PRO A 656 13.53 33.10 22.79
CA PRO A 656 13.27 32.01 23.72
C PRO A 656 12.15 32.37 24.70
N VAL A 657 11.39 31.36 25.10
CA VAL A 657 10.40 31.48 26.18
C VAL A 657 11.10 31.22 27.50
N GLY A 658 10.88 32.10 28.49
CA GLY A 658 11.42 31.96 29.83
C GLY A 658 10.37 32.25 30.91
N GLY A 659 10.65 31.90 32.17
CA GLY A 659 9.72 32.06 33.27
C GLY A 659 8.89 30.81 33.54
N ILE A 660 7.66 30.95 33.98
CA ILE A 660 6.77 29.82 34.34
C ILE A 660 5.40 29.99 33.68
N THR A 661 4.85 28.88 33.18
CA THR A 661 3.46 28.81 32.69
C THR A 661 2.66 27.84 33.55
N TRP A 662 1.51 28.28 34.07
CA TRP A 662 0.61 27.45 34.87
C TRP A 662 -0.62 27.05 34.04
N SER A 663 -1.04 25.80 34.17
CA SER A 663 -2.31 25.29 33.67
C SER A 663 -3.13 24.81 34.86
N THR A 664 -4.30 25.40 35.07
CA THR A 664 -5.14 25.12 36.22
C THR A 664 -6.53 24.69 35.74
N LEU A 665 -7.00 23.56 36.24
CA LEU A 665 -8.37 23.08 36.07
C LEU A 665 -8.88 22.60 37.45
N VAL A 666 -9.94 23.21 37.94
CA VAL A 666 -10.49 22.98 39.29
C VAL A 666 -9.36 23.12 40.31
N ASN A 667 -9.01 22.08 41.04
CA ASN A 667 -8.00 22.07 42.10
C ASN A 667 -6.65 21.53 41.64
N LYS A 668 -6.46 21.21 40.37
CA LYS A 668 -5.21 20.70 39.84
C LYS A 668 -4.47 21.80 39.05
N THR A 669 -3.31 22.17 39.52
CA THR A 669 -2.41 23.08 38.81
C THR A 669 -1.15 22.35 38.39
N VAL A 670 -0.74 22.54 37.15
CA VAL A 670 0.51 22.01 36.58
C VAL A 670 1.35 23.22 36.14
N ALA A 671 2.56 23.32 36.66
CA ALA A 671 3.53 24.35 36.31
C ALA A 671 4.52 23.83 35.27
N THR A 672 4.77 24.63 34.24
CA THR A 672 5.80 24.42 33.24
C THR A 672 6.89 25.48 33.49
N ASP A 673 8.00 25.06 34.09
CA ASP A 673 9.18 25.87 34.33
C ASP A 673 10.06 25.80 33.06
N TRP A 674 10.21 26.90 32.36
CA TRP A 674 10.90 26.93 31.06
C TRP A 674 12.41 26.71 31.17
N VAL A 675 13.00 26.86 32.35
CA VAL A 675 14.41 26.52 32.59
C VAL A 675 14.57 25.00 32.67
N LYS A 676 13.64 24.30 33.33
CA LYS A 676 13.69 22.84 33.50
C LYS A 676 13.11 22.10 32.28
N THR A 677 12.14 22.69 31.57
CA THR A 677 11.44 22.12 30.45
C THR A 677 11.47 23.05 29.23
N PRO A 678 12.64 23.30 28.61
CA PRO A 678 12.78 24.26 27.51
C PRO A 678 11.97 23.90 26.26
N ASN A 679 11.62 22.63 26.11
CA ASN A 679 10.75 22.13 25.00
C ASN A 679 9.25 22.15 25.36
N GLY A 680 8.90 22.79 26.51
CA GLY A 680 7.54 22.82 27.01
C GLY A 680 7.11 21.53 27.71
N ASN A 681 5.84 21.46 28.03
CA ASN A 681 5.25 20.36 28.79
C ASN A 681 3.91 19.93 28.17
N GLU A 682 3.51 18.70 28.46
CA GLU A 682 2.17 18.18 28.18
C GLU A 682 1.55 17.66 29.46
N SER A 683 0.33 18.04 29.74
CA SER A 683 -0.42 17.62 30.91
C SER A 683 -1.80 17.12 30.56
N PHE A 684 -2.29 16.17 31.35
CA PHE A 684 -3.60 15.58 31.18
C PHE A 684 -4.45 15.82 32.42
N PHE A 685 -5.66 16.33 32.20
CA PHE A 685 -6.66 16.57 33.23
C PHE A 685 -7.85 15.66 32.98
N SER A 686 -8.35 15.03 34.03
CA SER A 686 -9.62 14.30 33.98
C SER A 686 -10.77 15.27 33.74
N TRP A 687 -11.86 14.78 33.16
CA TRP A 687 -13.08 15.57 32.97
C TRP A 687 -13.59 16.13 34.30
N PRO A 688 -13.93 17.44 34.37
CA PRO A 688 -14.60 17.99 35.53
C PRO A 688 -16.03 17.47 35.63
N GLN A 689 -16.56 17.39 36.84
CA GLN A 689 -17.95 16.94 37.07
C GLN A 689 -18.99 17.98 36.65
N LYS A 690 -18.59 19.23 36.52
CA LYS A 690 -19.44 20.39 36.11
C LYS A 690 -18.71 21.13 35.00
N ASN A 691 -19.44 22.04 34.36
CA ASN A 691 -18.84 23.00 33.45
C ASN A 691 -17.84 23.87 34.19
N GLU A 692 -16.60 23.83 33.75
CA GLU A 692 -15.49 24.53 34.35
C GLU A 692 -14.66 25.24 33.26
N GLU A 693 -13.78 26.11 33.69
CA GLU A 693 -12.82 26.75 32.79
C GLU A 693 -11.39 26.25 33.09
N ILE A 694 -10.68 25.91 32.04
CA ILE A 694 -9.24 25.76 32.17
C ILE A 694 -8.59 27.13 32.08
N PHE A 695 -7.80 27.47 33.08
CA PHE A 695 -7.10 28.73 33.19
C PHE A 695 -5.61 28.52 32.93
N ILE A 696 -5.05 29.29 32.02
CA ILE A 696 -3.63 29.24 31.69
C ILE A 696 -3.04 30.63 31.84
N LYS A 697 -1.95 30.72 32.60
CA LYS A 697 -1.23 31.97 32.89
C LYS A 697 0.25 31.77 32.58
N HIS A 698 0.86 32.74 31.91
CA HIS A 698 2.30 32.81 31.70
C HIS A 698 2.90 34.03 32.36
N GLU A 699 3.94 33.83 33.12
CA GLU A 699 4.76 34.89 33.71
C GLU A 699 6.22 34.69 33.29
N GLY A 700 6.71 35.60 32.47
CA GLY A 700 8.05 35.51 31.94
C GLY A 700 8.26 36.22 30.62
N THR A 701 9.33 35.82 29.94
CA THR A 701 9.66 36.32 28.59
C THR A 701 9.15 35.43 27.51
N GLY A 702 8.92 35.98 26.32
CA GLY A 702 8.40 35.24 25.16
C GLY A 702 6.88 35.10 25.17
N LYS A 703 6.37 34.31 24.23
CA LYS A 703 4.92 34.08 24.06
C LYS A 703 4.69 32.60 23.69
N PRO A 704 4.61 31.72 24.69
CA PRO A 704 4.41 30.32 24.44
C PRO A 704 3.07 30.03 23.73
N TRP A 705 3.03 28.94 23.00
CA TRP A 705 1.82 28.40 22.39
C TRP A 705 1.16 27.37 23.31
N VAL A 706 -0.15 27.46 23.43
CA VAL A 706 -0.94 26.47 24.16
C VAL A 706 -1.92 25.79 23.23
N THR A 707 -1.92 24.45 23.28
CA THR A 707 -2.94 23.61 22.64
C THR A 707 -3.77 22.95 23.72
N ILE A 708 -5.09 23.15 23.68
CA ILE A 708 -6.04 22.49 24.57
C ILE A 708 -6.94 21.61 23.74
N GLN A 709 -6.98 20.32 24.06
CA GLN A 709 -7.80 19.33 23.38
C GLN A 709 -8.77 18.68 24.35
N SER A 710 -10.03 18.70 23.99
CA SER A 710 -11.06 17.94 24.66
C SER A 710 -11.25 16.62 23.93
N ILE A 711 -10.89 15.50 24.57
CA ILE A 711 -10.85 14.16 23.96
C ILE A 711 -11.90 13.28 24.64
N ALA A 712 -12.77 12.65 23.88
CA ALA A 712 -13.79 11.74 24.41
C ALA A 712 -14.05 10.54 23.49
N ALA A 713 -14.47 9.43 24.07
CA ALA A 713 -15.06 8.30 23.36
C ALA A 713 -16.58 8.47 23.39
N ILE A 714 -17.19 8.81 22.25
CA ILE A 714 -18.65 9.05 22.13
C ILE A 714 -19.20 7.97 21.21
N PRO A 715 -20.04 7.01 21.76
CA PRO A 715 -20.67 5.99 20.93
C PRO A 715 -21.67 6.62 19.95
N LEU A 716 -21.64 6.13 18.72
CA LEU A 716 -22.63 6.49 17.73
C LEU A 716 -23.96 5.77 18.05
N LYS A 717 -25.02 6.52 18.36
CA LYS A 717 -26.37 5.98 18.70
C LYS A 717 -27.23 5.82 17.46
N GLU A 718 -27.16 6.77 16.54
CA GLU A 718 -27.94 6.83 15.31
C GLU A 718 -27.04 6.99 14.10
N SER A 719 -27.57 6.64 12.92
CA SER A 719 -26.83 6.83 11.68
C SER A 719 -26.64 8.32 11.36
N LEU A 720 -25.41 8.68 10.98
CA LEU A 720 -25.07 10.02 10.51
C LEU A 720 -24.91 9.99 8.99
N ALA A 721 -25.50 10.97 8.31
CA ALA A 721 -25.43 11.10 6.86
C ALA A 721 -25.06 12.54 6.49
N SER A 722 -23.84 12.72 6.02
CA SER A 722 -23.34 13.97 5.44
C SER A 722 -22.79 13.69 4.04
N GLY A 723 -23.70 13.42 3.09
CA GLY A 723 -23.36 13.06 1.71
C GLY A 723 -23.46 11.57 1.37
N PHE A 724 -23.41 10.67 2.35
CA PHE A 724 -23.64 9.25 2.13
C PHE A 724 -24.64 8.68 3.13
N LYS A 725 -25.60 7.88 2.65
CA LYS A 725 -26.47 7.06 3.49
C LYS A 725 -26.05 5.60 3.38
N ILE A 726 -26.02 4.89 4.51
CA ILE A 726 -25.57 3.49 4.57
C ILE A 726 -26.71 2.64 5.11
N LYS A 727 -26.93 1.48 4.45
CA LYS A 727 -27.77 0.41 4.96
C LYS A 727 -26.96 -0.89 4.93
N LYS A 728 -26.93 -1.62 6.05
CA LYS A 728 -26.21 -2.88 6.19
C LYS A 728 -27.18 -4.01 6.43
N THR A 729 -27.00 -5.12 5.72
CA THR A 729 -27.77 -6.34 5.89
C THR A 729 -26.80 -7.52 6.01
N ILE A 730 -27.05 -8.42 6.97
CA ILE A 730 -26.26 -9.64 7.16
C ILE A 730 -27.20 -10.82 6.94
N THR A 731 -26.88 -11.67 5.97
CA THR A 731 -27.66 -12.85 5.62
C THR A 731 -26.83 -14.13 5.76
N PRO A 732 -27.42 -15.24 6.24
CA PRO A 732 -26.71 -16.51 6.30
C PRO A 732 -26.47 -17.09 4.90
N ILE A 733 -25.28 -17.64 4.66
CA ILE A 733 -24.98 -18.53 3.53
C ILE A 733 -24.99 -19.99 4.03
N GLU A 734 -24.26 -20.24 5.10
CA GLU A 734 -24.24 -21.50 5.82
C GLU A 734 -24.56 -21.21 7.29
N GLN A 735 -25.67 -21.75 7.81
CA GLN A 735 -26.09 -21.52 9.19
C GLN A 735 -26.55 -22.84 9.80
N LYS A 736 -25.97 -23.21 10.95
CA LYS A 736 -26.28 -24.46 11.64
C LYS A 736 -27.59 -24.38 12.43
N ALA A 737 -27.85 -23.25 13.06
CA ALA A 737 -29.06 -23.03 13.88
C ALA A 737 -29.81 -21.80 13.38
N ALA A 738 -31.05 -21.97 12.92
CA ALA A 738 -31.87 -20.89 12.42
C ALA A 738 -32.07 -19.77 13.48
N GLY A 739 -31.80 -18.52 13.08
CA GLY A 739 -31.97 -17.34 13.93
C GLY A 739 -30.87 -17.12 14.97
N LYS A 740 -29.82 -17.95 15.02
CA LYS A 740 -28.68 -17.78 15.93
C LYS A 740 -27.38 -17.99 15.16
N TRP A 741 -26.44 -17.11 15.33
CA TRP A 741 -25.09 -17.29 14.80
C TRP A 741 -24.33 -18.29 15.65
N THR A 742 -23.73 -19.28 15.01
CA THR A 742 -22.90 -20.30 15.65
C THR A 742 -21.49 -20.31 15.08
N ARG A 743 -20.54 -20.82 15.82
CA ARG A 743 -19.15 -20.98 15.34
C ARG A 743 -19.12 -21.83 14.06
N GLY A 744 -18.42 -21.31 13.04
CA GLY A 744 -18.30 -21.95 11.73
C GLY A 744 -19.32 -21.46 10.70
N ASP A 745 -20.37 -20.77 11.12
CA ASP A 745 -21.36 -20.20 10.20
C ASP A 745 -20.69 -19.23 9.20
N VAL A 746 -21.24 -19.21 7.98
CA VAL A 746 -20.81 -18.33 6.91
C VAL A 746 -21.93 -17.34 6.62
N VAL A 747 -21.58 -16.07 6.65
CA VAL A 747 -22.53 -14.98 6.45
C VAL A 747 -22.11 -14.07 5.31
N ARG A 748 -23.09 -13.53 4.59
CA ARG A 748 -22.89 -12.48 3.59
C ARG A 748 -23.29 -11.14 4.19
N VAL A 749 -22.40 -10.19 4.07
CA VAL A 749 -22.66 -8.78 4.41
C VAL A 749 -22.93 -8.02 3.12
N ASN A 750 -24.04 -7.31 3.07
CA ASN A 750 -24.42 -6.41 1.99
C ASN A 750 -24.48 -4.98 2.54
N LEU A 751 -23.73 -4.08 1.92
CA LEU A 751 -23.73 -2.65 2.19
C LEU A 751 -24.37 -1.93 1.01
N GLU A 752 -25.56 -1.36 1.20
CA GLU A 752 -26.19 -0.45 0.24
C GLU A 752 -25.79 0.98 0.62
N ILE A 753 -25.16 1.69 -0.29
CA ILE A 753 -24.66 3.04 -0.08
C ILE A 753 -25.32 3.97 -1.11
N ASP A 754 -25.86 5.09 -0.65
CA ASP A 754 -26.50 6.12 -1.47
C ASP A 754 -25.66 7.41 -1.39
N SER A 755 -24.98 7.76 -2.49
CA SER A 755 -24.18 8.97 -2.63
C SER A 755 -25.04 10.12 -3.15
N GLN A 756 -25.01 11.27 -2.45
CA GLN A 756 -25.81 12.43 -2.82
C GLN A 756 -25.18 13.28 -3.93
N SER A 757 -23.90 13.09 -4.22
CA SER A 757 -23.16 13.78 -5.29
C SER A 757 -22.03 12.93 -5.80
N ASP A 758 -21.46 13.32 -6.95
CA ASP A 758 -20.27 12.69 -7.50
C ASP A 758 -19.08 12.92 -6.58
N MET A 759 -18.29 11.87 -6.33
CA MET A 759 -17.14 11.89 -5.44
C MET A 759 -15.96 11.13 -6.02
N THR A 760 -14.73 11.59 -5.74
CA THR A 760 -13.52 10.82 -6.02
C THR A 760 -12.87 10.35 -4.73
N TRP A 761 -12.15 9.23 -4.84
CA TRP A 761 -11.41 8.61 -3.75
C TRP A 761 -12.25 8.40 -2.50
N VAL A 762 -13.30 7.60 -2.67
CA VAL A 762 -14.18 7.20 -1.57
C VAL A 762 -13.71 5.88 -0.97
N VAL A 763 -13.70 5.82 0.35
CA VAL A 763 -13.42 4.58 1.11
C VAL A 763 -14.66 4.15 1.88
N VAL A 764 -14.96 2.87 1.79
CA VAL A 764 -15.96 2.19 2.62
C VAL A 764 -15.21 1.30 3.61
N ASN A 765 -15.40 1.53 4.90
CA ASN A 765 -14.76 0.76 5.98
C ASN A 765 -15.85 0.10 6.83
N ASP A 766 -15.92 -1.23 6.78
CA ASP A 766 -16.89 -2.02 7.55
C ASP A 766 -16.16 -2.97 8.52
N PRO A 767 -16.31 -2.78 9.82
CA PRO A 767 -15.67 -3.62 10.82
C PRO A 767 -16.29 -5.03 10.86
N ILE A 768 -15.45 -6.05 11.07
CA ILE A 768 -15.87 -7.43 11.26
C ILE A 768 -15.70 -7.87 12.73
N PRO A 769 -16.45 -8.87 13.22
CA PRO A 769 -16.27 -9.43 14.56
C PRO A 769 -14.86 -9.98 14.75
N ALA A 770 -14.31 -9.85 15.94
CA ALA A 770 -13.03 -10.46 16.27
C ALA A 770 -13.07 -11.98 16.04
N GLY A 771 -12.00 -12.52 15.48
CA GLY A 771 -11.92 -13.94 15.15
C GLY A 771 -12.72 -14.39 13.94
N SER A 772 -13.34 -13.46 13.19
CA SER A 772 -13.93 -13.75 11.88
C SER A 772 -12.90 -13.63 10.78
N THR A 773 -13.12 -14.32 9.67
CA THR A 773 -12.26 -14.27 8.48
C THR A 773 -13.09 -13.93 7.26
N ILE A 774 -12.67 -12.90 6.50
CA ILE A 774 -13.27 -12.56 5.22
C ILE A 774 -12.82 -13.59 4.20
N LEU A 775 -13.78 -14.22 3.51
CA LEU A 775 -13.53 -15.21 2.46
C LEU A 775 -13.26 -14.52 1.10
N GLY A 776 -12.73 -15.27 0.12
CA GLY A 776 -12.50 -14.74 -1.22
C GLY A 776 -11.26 -13.85 -1.34
N GLY A 777 -10.22 -14.13 -0.56
CA GLY A 777 -8.97 -13.34 -0.50
C GLY A 777 -8.12 -13.33 -1.77
N GLY A 778 -8.45 -14.15 -2.78
CA GLY A 778 -7.66 -14.32 -4.00
C GLY A 778 -6.31 -15.03 -3.78
N LEU A 779 -6.11 -15.61 -2.59
CA LEU A 779 -4.94 -16.37 -2.20
C LEU A 779 -5.16 -17.87 -2.43
N GLY A 780 -5.39 -18.30 -3.68
CA GLY A 780 -5.58 -19.71 -4.03
C GLY A 780 -6.90 -20.27 -3.47
N ARG A 781 -7.34 -21.41 -3.91
CA ARG A 781 -8.46 -22.32 -3.55
C ARG A 781 -9.49 -21.87 -2.48
N ASP A 782 -9.71 -20.58 -2.32
CA ASP A 782 -10.83 -20.07 -1.54
C ASP A 782 -12.11 -20.68 -2.12
N SER A 783 -13.03 -21.00 -1.25
CA SER A 783 -14.33 -21.53 -1.58
C SER A 783 -15.03 -20.63 -2.60
N SER A 784 -14.66 -20.79 -3.88
CA SER A 784 -15.23 -20.05 -5.01
C SER A 784 -16.75 -20.28 -5.08
N ILE A 785 -17.24 -21.34 -4.45
CA ILE A 785 -18.67 -21.67 -4.33
C ILE A 785 -19.35 -20.66 -3.37
N LEU A 786 -18.74 -20.34 -2.24
CA LEU A 786 -19.32 -19.45 -1.23
C LEU A 786 -19.27 -17.97 -1.62
N THR A 787 -18.30 -17.60 -2.45
CA THR A 787 -18.12 -16.22 -2.94
C THR A 787 -18.71 -15.98 -4.34
N LYS A 788 -19.18 -17.01 -5.02
CA LYS A 788 -19.63 -17.03 -6.43
C LYS A 788 -20.79 -16.06 -6.75
N GLN A 789 -21.46 -15.51 -5.75
CA GLN A 789 -22.58 -14.57 -5.90
C GLN A 789 -22.27 -13.18 -5.33
N GLU A 790 -21.02 -12.87 -5.01
CA GLU A 790 -20.66 -11.50 -4.65
C GLU A 790 -20.78 -10.62 -5.89
N THR A 791 -21.88 -9.90 -6.01
CA THR A 791 -22.15 -8.99 -7.14
C THR A 791 -22.16 -7.56 -6.62
N GLY A 792 -21.13 -6.78 -6.94
CA GLY A 792 -21.26 -5.33 -6.87
C GLY A 792 -22.29 -4.86 -7.90
N LYS A 793 -23.41 -4.30 -7.49
CA LYS A 793 -24.37 -3.68 -8.40
C LYS A 793 -24.15 -2.17 -8.41
N GLY A 794 -24.00 -1.61 -9.62
CA GLY A 794 -23.83 -0.18 -9.86
C GLY A 794 -22.72 0.07 -10.91
N LEU A 795 -22.68 1.26 -11.49
CA LEU A 795 -21.65 1.72 -12.43
C LEU A 795 -20.33 2.11 -11.73
N VAL A 796 -20.05 1.51 -10.56
CA VAL A 796 -18.93 1.88 -9.71
C VAL A 796 -17.87 0.77 -9.74
N GLN A 797 -16.67 1.10 -10.21
CA GLN A 797 -15.56 0.18 -10.24
C GLN A 797 -14.74 0.29 -8.96
N GLU A 798 -14.69 -0.81 -8.20
CA GLU A 798 -13.78 -0.93 -7.06
C GLU A 798 -12.34 -1.00 -7.54
N VAL A 799 -11.50 -0.10 -6.99
CA VAL A 799 -10.08 0.00 -7.35
C VAL A 799 -9.21 -0.92 -6.51
N PHE A 800 -9.53 -1.00 -5.22
CA PHE A 800 -8.76 -1.80 -4.29
C PHE A 800 -9.64 -2.24 -3.12
N ARG A 801 -9.46 -3.50 -2.71
CA ARG A 801 -10.11 -4.08 -1.53
C ARG A 801 -9.07 -4.57 -0.54
N GLU A 802 -9.12 -4.04 0.66
CA GLU A 802 -8.30 -4.47 1.78
C GLU A 802 -9.15 -5.37 2.70
N ARG A 803 -8.65 -6.57 2.97
CA ARG A 803 -9.26 -7.52 3.90
C ARG A 803 -8.32 -7.71 5.07
N SER A 804 -8.79 -7.37 6.25
CA SER A 804 -8.02 -7.50 7.48
C SER A 804 -8.82 -8.23 8.55
N PHE A 805 -8.19 -8.62 9.64
CA PHE A 805 -8.91 -9.14 10.82
C PHE A 805 -9.72 -8.05 11.55
N GLU A 806 -9.54 -6.80 11.19
CA GLU A 806 -10.21 -5.65 11.79
C GLU A 806 -11.45 -5.23 11.01
N SER A 807 -11.34 -5.17 9.68
CA SER A 807 -12.39 -4.65 8.80
C SER A 807 -12.19 -5.06 7.34
N MET A 808 -13.26 -4.95 6.57
CA MET A 808 -13.25 -4.87 5.12
C MET A 808 -13.18 -3.40 4.73
N ARG A 809 -12.24 -3.04 3.83
CA ARG A 809 -12.17 -1.70 3.23
C ARG A 809 -12.20 -1.81 1.72
N ALA A 810 -13.08 -1.03 1.09
CA ALA A 810 -13.19 -0.93 -0.36
C ALA A 810 -12.92 0.52 -0.79
N TYR A 811 -12.04 0.70 -1.78
CA TYR A 811 -11.64 2.00 -2.30
C TYR A 811 -12.13 2.17 -3.72
N PHE A 812 -12.67 3.36 -4.01
CA PHE A 812 -13.25 3.74 -5.29
C PHE A 812 -12.60 5.03 -5.77
N GLU A 813 -12.09 5.03 -6.99
CA GLU A 813 -11.51 6.23 -7.60
C GLU A 813 -12.58 7.27 -7.90
N TYR A 814 -13.75 6.81 -8.37
CA TYR A 814 -14.88 7.66 -8.66
C TYR A 814 -16.20 6.97 -8.30
N ILE A 815 -17.09 7.70 -7.66
CA ILE A 815 -18.46 7.29 -7.40
C ILE A 815 -19.40 8.38 -7.95
N ALA A 816 -20.28 8.00 -8.87
CA ALA A 816 -21.35 8.86 -9.33
C ALA A 816 -22.45 9.00 -8.25
N ARG A 817 -23.17 10.09 -8.29
CA ARG A 817 -24.40 10.27 -7.51
C ARG A 817 -25.35 9.09 -7.74
N GLY A 818 -25.87 8.52 -6.66
CA GLY A 818 -26.83 7.40 -6.69
C GLY A 818 -26.41 6.24 -5.80
N LYS A 819 -27.10 5.11 -5.99
CA LYS A 819 -26.94 3.92 -5.16
C LYS A 819 -25.95 2.92 -5.76
N PHE A 820 -25.12 2.36 -4.90
CA PHE A 820 -24.27 1.22 -5.21
C PHE A 820 -24.23 0.24 -4.04
N THR A 821 -23.82 -0.98 -4.30
CA THR A 821 -23.76 -2.04 -3.29
C THR A 821 -22.38 -2.67 -3.25
N ILE A 822 -21.95 -3.05 -2.04
CA ILE A 822 -20.73 -3.81 -1.79
C ILE A 822 -21.14 -5.06 -1.05
N GLU A 823 -20.68 -6.21 -1.52
CA GLU A 823 -20.90 -7.48 -0.87
C GLU A 823 -19.56 -8.13 -0.51
N TYR A 824 -19.54 -8.80 0.63
CA TYR A 824 -18.46 -9.68 1.03
C TYR A 824 -18.97 -10.78 1.94
N THR A 825 -18.21 -11.88 1.97
CA THR A 825 -18.56 -13.07 2.75
C THR A 825 -17.54 -13.26 3.86
N MET A 826 -18.00 -13.59 5.06
CA MET A 826 -17.12 -13.90 6.19
C MET A 826 -17.56 -15.17 6.94
N ARG A 827 -16.59 -15.86 7.55
CA ARG A 827 -16.81 -17.01 8.43
C ARG A 827 -16.61 -16.60 9.88
N LEU A 828 -17.50 -17.04 10.75
CA LEU A 828 -17.46 -16.80 12.20
C LEU A 828 -16.65 -17.94 12.88
N ASN A 829 -15.36 -17.73 13.13
CA ASN A 829 -14.48 -18.79 13.60
C ASN A 829 -14.46 -18.96 15.13
N ASN A 830 -14.83 -17.91 15.88
CA ASN A 830 -14.80 -17.89 17.33
C ASN A 830 -16.19 -17.64 17.90
N GLU A 831 -16.51 -18.35 18.98
CA GLU A 831 -17.69 -18.09 19.81
C GLU A 831 -17.42 -16.96 20.79
N GLY A 832 -18.46 -16.19 21.08
CA GLY A 832 -18.37 -15.06 22.00
C GLY A 832 -19.34 -13.96 21.71
N ALA A 833 -19.14 -12.83 22.35
CA ALA A 833 -19.91 -11.63 22.18
C ALA A 833 -18.94 -10.48 21.78
N PHE A 834 -19.03 -10.06 20.54
CA PHE A 834 -18.06 -9.17 19.87
C PHE A 834 -18.66 -7.80 19.63
N ASN A 835 -17.96 -6.78 20.11
CA ASN A 835 -18.30 -5.39 19.88
C ASN A 835 -17.81 -4.95 18.48
N LEU A 836 -18.58 -4.10 17.83
CA LEU A 836 -18.28 -3.57 16.51
C LEU A 836 -18.29 -2.04 16.52
N PRO A 837 -17.22 -1.38 16.05
CA PRO A 837 -17.26 0.05 15.72
C PRO A 837 -18.31 0.34 14.63
N GLN A 838 -18.54 1.61 14.36
CA GLN A 838 -19.44 2.01 13.27
C GLN A 838 -18.87 1.65 11.88
N THR A 839 -19.74 1.30 10.96
CA THR A 839 -19.45 1.28 9.52
C THR A 839 -19.35 2.71 9.02
N ARG A 840 -18.32 3.04 8.25
CA ARG A 840 -18.05 4.40 7.75
C ARG A 840 -17.79 4.42 6.25
N VAL A 841 -18.36 5.41 5.59
CA VAL A 841 -18.05 5.77 4.20
C VAL A 841 -17.60 7.23 4.21
N GLU A 842 -16.52 7.55 3.53
CA GLU A 842 -16.06 8.94 3.42
C GLU A 842 -15.30 9.22 2.12
N ALA A 843 -15.39 10.46 1.64
CA ALA A 843 -14.57 10.96 0.55
C ALA A 843 -13.25 11.49 1.12
N LEU A 844 -12.12 10.91 0.69
CA LEU A 844 -10.81 11.15 1.30
C LEU A 844 -10.31 12.60 1.15
N TYR A 845 -10.70 13.28 0.07
CA TYR A 845 -10.34 14.67 -0.19
C TYR A 845 -11.47 15.67 0.08
N GLN A 846 -12.62 15.16 0.53
CA GLN A 846 -13.76 15.95 0.99
C GLN A 846 -14.37 15.29 2.25
N PRO A 847 -13.62 15.24 3.37
CA PRO A 847 -13.98 14.44 4.54
C PRO A 847 -15.23 14.91 5.28
N GLU A 848 -15.77 16.08 4.96
CA GLU A 848 -17.12 16.52 5.36
C GLU A 848 -18.24 15.72 4.68
N MET A 849 -17.93 15.03 3.57
CA MET A 849 -18.84 14.10 2.90
C MET A 849 -18.57 12.69 3.42
N PHE A 850 -19.38 12.28 4.37
CA PHE A 850 -19.29 10.97 5.03
C PHE A 850 -20.67 10.40 5.36
N GLY A 851 -20.68 9.12 5.68
CA GLY A 851 -21.80 8.41 6.30
C GLY A 851 -21.29 7.49 7.40
N GLU A 852 -21.99 7.42 8.52
CA GLU A 852 -21.69 6.49 9.61
C GLU A 852 -22.96 5.72 10.02
N LEU A 853 -22.79 4.40 10.22
CA LEU A 853 -23.87 3.51 10.67
C LEU A 853 -23.39 2.77 11.93
N PRO A 854 -24.13 2.86 13.07
CA PRO A 854 -23.81 2.06 14.26
C PRO A 854 -24.02 0.57 13.99
N ASN A 855 -23.13 -0.27 14.51
CA ASN A 855 -23.25 -1.72 14.43
C ASN A 855 -23.72 -2.31 15.77
N ALA A 856 -24.65 -3.24 15.70
CA ALA A 856 -25.05 -4.02 16.86
C ALA A 856 -23.93 -4.99 17.27
N LYS A 857 -23.85 -5.33 18.55
CA LYS A 857 -22.98 -6.36 19.07
C LYS A 857 -23.34 -7.72 18.44
N MET A 858 -22.34 -8.44 17.94
CA MET A 858 -22.54 -9.77 17.37
C MET A 858 -22.29 -10.85 18.42
N VAL A 859 -23.30 -11.69 18.64
CA VAL A 859 -23.20 -12.85 19.54
C VAL A 859 -23.09 -14.11 18.70
N VAL A 860 -22.01 -14.88 18.90
CA VAL A 860 -21.74 -16.16 18.23
C VAL A 860 -21.75 -17.26 19.30
N HIS A 861 -22.65 -18.20 19.17
CA HIS A 861 -22.80 -19.30 20.11
C HIS A 861 -21.81 -20.45 19.83
N PRO A 862 -21.52 -21.30 20.83
CA PRO A 862 -20.76 -22.53 20.58
C PRO A 862 -21.48 -23.40 19.53
N GLN A 863 -20.70 -24.32 18.92
CA GLN A 863 -21.15 -25.23 17.88
C GLN A 863 -21.96 -26.36 18.45
#